data_5308909c669d8f820690d4260cc096b1
#
_entry.id   5308909c669d8f820690d4260cc096b1
#
_cell.length_a   1.000
_cell.length_b   1.000
_cell.length_c   1.000
_cell.angle_alpha   90.00
_cell.angle_beta   90.00
_cell.angle_gamma   90.00
#
_symmetry.space_group_name_H-M   'P 1'
#
loop_
_entity.id
_entity.type
_entity.pdbx_description
1 polymer ?
#
loop_
_entity_poly.entity_id
_entity_poly.type
_entity_poly.pdbx_seq_one_letter_code
_entity_poly.pdbx_strand_id
1 'polypeptide(L)'
;MQKYTLKTLSYQRKFAVNYPQELNPEQLEVVMSGNGPILVIAGAGSGKTRTITYRVARLIESGINPSRILLVTFTNKAAKEMLHRVELLINLNIKKLWGGTFHHIANRILRRQAHVLGYDNSFSILDQQDSKELLNTCIADLGFKTKERRFPQGDVLQDIISLSVNTQKKMDDVIVERYPFFYELTDEIEKVALHYQRRKRKGAMMDFDDLLLNWLTLLSDHPNVREYYSQKFQYILVDEYQDTNRIQSDIIDLLSQEHQNVMVVGDDSQSIYSFRGANFANIIEFPKRYPHVRIYKLETNYRSVPEILELANASIINNQYQFQKNLRAVRERSLQPILVPFNDVMQQASFVAQRILELRDEGRSLNEMAVLYRAHYHSMELQMELTRRGIPFEVRSGLRFFEQSHIKDIISYLKVIVNPFDELAWKRISKLLPKIGNATAHRICNILFSSGCPLKSMNSESMFNLIPKPSKDHWKRLTTTLNHLNTPDLLKAPAEMIRTVLSGEYEGYIKNRYPDHESRMEDINQLMHFSQQYTSTESFLSELALLSGVVAEDVVGGGYEDEKVRLSSIHQAKGLEWDIVFIIWLVEGRFPSMRSLKSLANEEEERRLFYVAVTRARDELYLGYPLWDYSGCKPSTLLKPSRFIQEIPSTSYTKWIVEEE
;
A
#
# COMPACT_ATOMS: atom_id res chain seq x y z
N MET A 1 -10.82 74.62 30.50
CA MET A 1 -10.46 73.73 29.41
C MET A 1 -11.00 72.34 29.78
N GLN A 2 -12.04 71.87 29.13
CA GLN A 2 -12.54 70.48 29.30
C GLN A 2 -11.71 69.55 28.43
N LYS A 3 -11.06 68.55 29.05
CA LYS A 3 -10.34 67.49 28.34
C LYS A 3 -11.30 66.42 27.92
N TYR A 4 -11.46 66.22 26.59
CA TYR A 4 -12.19 65.10 26.01
C TYR A 4 -11.23 63.98 25.68
N THR A 5 -11.43 62.80 26.29
CA THR A 5 -10.59 61.59 26.05
C THR A 5 -11.29 60.68 25.08
N LEU A 6 -10.77 60.54 23.87
CA LEU A 6 -11.23 59.55 22.89
C LEU A 6 -10.97 58.12 23.43
N LYS A 7 -12.00 57.36 23.66
CA LYS A 7 -11.86 55.91 23.95
C LYS A 7 -11.58 55.20 22.65
N THR A 8 -10.40 54.66 22.50
CA THR A 8 -10.07 53.73 21.43
C THR A 8 -10.93 52.48 21.64
N LEU A 9 -11.91 52.26 20.81
CA LEU A 9 -12.66 51.02 20.75
C LEU A 9 -11.69 49.93 20.29
N SER A 10 -11.20 49.13 21.20
CA SER A 10 -10.57 47.84 20.88
C SER A 10 -11.68 46.94 20.33
N TYR A 11 -11.77 46.84 19.02
CA TYR A 11 -12.56 45.78 18.38
C TYR A 11 -11.92 44.44 18.75
N GLN A 12 -12.39 43.83 19.82
CA GLN A 12 -12.18 42.40 20.04
C GLN A 12 -12.92 41.70 18.91
N ARG A 13 -12.20 41.19 17.91
CA ARG A 13 -12.78 40.28 16.91
C ARG A 13 -13.36 39.11 17.67
N LYS A 14 -14.68 38.94 17.63
CA LYS A 14 -15.33 37.72 18.11
C LYS A 14 -15.00 36.62 17.10
N PHE A 15 -14.18 35.65 17.52
CA PHE A 15 -13.95 34.43 16.77
C PHE A 15 -15.21 33.57 16.84
N ALA A 16 -15.56 32.88 15.74
CA ALA A 16 -16.68 31.92 15.71
C ALA A 16 -16.35 30.68 16.52
N VAL A 17 -15.05 30.28 16.51
CA VAL A 17 -14.56 29.08 17.20
C VAL A 17 -14.04 29.43 18.61
N ASN A 18 -14.48 28.68 19.60
CA ASN A 18 -13.95 28.78 20.96
C ASN A 18 -12.78 27.82 21.16
N TYR A 19 -11.61 28.18 20.63
CA TYR A 19 -10.41 27.34 20.62
C TYR A 19 -10.06 26.75 22.00
N PRO A 20 -10.08 27.50 23.13
CA PRO A 20 -9.73 26.94 24.45
C PRO A 20 -10.71 25.88 24.97
N GLN A 21 -11.97 25.90 24.55
CA GLN A 21 -12.97 24.90 24.93
C GLN A 21 -12.93 23.66 24.02
N GLU A 22 -12.56 23.84 22.77
CA GLU A 22 -12.64 22.77 21.77
C GLU A 22 -11.32 21.99 21.62
N LEU A 23 -10.20 22.55 22.04
CA LEU A 23 -8.87 21.94 21.89
C LEU A 23 -8.24 21.63 23.25
N ASN A 24 -7.51 20.53 23.30
CA ASN A 24 -6.66 20.27 24.45
C ASN A 24 -5.47 21.22 24.50
N PRO A 25 -4.72 21.33 25.63
CA PRO A 25 -3.60 22.25 25.76
C PRO A 25 -2.53 22.10 24.67
N GLU A 26 -2.16 20.86 24.31
CA GLU A 26 -1.15 20.56 23.27
C GLU A 26 -1.62 21.07 21.88
N GLN A 27 -2.85 20.77 21.51
CA GLN A 27 -3.46 21.24 20.24
C GLN A 27 -3.64 22.76 20.23
N LEU A 28 -4.08 23.34 21.33
CA LEU A 28 -4.28 24.79 21.47
C LEU A 28 -2.96 25.54 21.27
N GLU A 29 -1.88 25.08 21.86
CA GLU A 29 -0.55 25.69 21.73
C GLU A 29 -0.11 25.72 20.27
N VAL A 30 -0.31 24.63 19.51
CA VAL A 30 -0.04 24.57 18.07
C VAL A 30 -0.92 25.52 17.29
N VAL A 31 -2.23 25.54 17.54
CA VAL A 31 -3.19 26.36 16.82
C VAL A 31 -2.95 27.86 17.08
N MET A 32 -2.53 28.22 18.28
CA MET A 32 -2.24 29.60 18.67
C MET A 32 -0.79 30.04 18.36
N SER A 33 0.05 29.16 17.86
CA SER A 33 1.45 29.47 17.52
C SER A 33 1.55 30.64 16.54
N GLY A 34 2.63 31.41 16.65
CA GLY A 34 2.91 32.56 15.77
C GLY A 34 3.39 32.14 14.37
N ASN A 35 3.93 33.11 13.62
CA ASN A 35 4.56 32.89 12.32
C ASN A 35 5.90 32.14 12.46
N GLY A 36 6.39 31.61 11.35
CA GLY A 36 7.66 30.88 11.24
C GLY A 36 7.46 29.36 11.11
N PRO A 37 8.56 28.60 11.02
CA PRO A 37 8.50 27.17 10.77
C PRO A 37 8.02 26.41 12.02
N ILE A 38 7.14 25.44 11.81
CA ILE A 38 6.50 24.64 12.84
C ILE A 38 6.56 23.17 12.43
N LEU A 39 7.05 22.31 13.31
CA LEU A 39 7.01 20.87 13.21
C LEU A 39 6.11 20.33 14.31
N VAL A 40 5.05 19.62 13.94
CA VAL A 40 4.14 18.95 14.87
C VAL A 40 4.33 17.46 14.78
N ILE A 41 4.92 16.88 15.80
CA ILE A 41 5.06 15.44 15.98
C ILE A 41 3.80 14.94 16.67
N ALA A 42 2.92 14.31 15.91
CA ALA A 42 1.59 13.96 16.35
C ALA A 42 1.38 12.45 16.30
N GLY A 43 1.34 11.80 17.46
CA GLY A 43 1.16 10.35 17.55
C GLY A 43 -0.16 9.85 16.95
N ALA A 44 -0.27 8.53 16.84
CA ALA A 44 -1.53 7.90 16.41
C ALA A 44 -2.69 8.36 17.32
N GLY A 45 -3.86 8.64 16.74
CA GLY A 45 -5.06 9.02 17.51
C GLY A 45 -4.99 10.35 18.29
N SER A 46 -3.96 11.20 18.07
CA SER A 46 -3.78 12.48 18.80
C SER A 46 -4.53 13.67 18.19
N GLY A 47 -5.26 13.47 17.10
CA GLY A 47 -6.02 14.54 16.44
C GLY A 47 -5.19 15.42 15.50
N LYS A 48 -4.21 14.85 14.78
CA LYS A 48 -3.44 15.53 13.72
C LYS A 48 -4.30 16.40 12.80
N THR A 49 -5.27 15.76 12.14
CA THR A 49 -6.18 16.42 11.20
C THR A 49 -7.02 17.51 11.87
N ARG A 50 -7.44 17.30 13.12
CA ARG A 50 -8.15 18.32 13.91
C ARG A 50 -7.25 19.54 14.11
N THR A 51 -6.04 19.36 14.57
CA THR A 51 -5.10 20.45 14.86
C THR A 51 -4.81 21.29 13.62
N ILE A 52 -4.53 20.66 12.46
CA ILE A 52 -4.22 21.40 11.22
C ILE A 52 -5.46 22.14 10.69
N THR A 53 -6.66 21.57 10.79
CA THR A 53 -7.90 22.23 10.35
C THR A 53 -8.24 23.42 11.25
N TYR A 54 -8.07 23.31 12.56
CA TYR A 54 -8.24 24.43 13.49
C TYR A 54 -7.19 25.53 13.30
N ARG A 55 -5.96 25.15 12.93
CA ARG A 55 -4.92 26.14 12.56
C ARG A 55 -5.31 26.93 11.31
N VAL A 56 -5.83 26.28 10.28
CA VAL A 56 -6.35 26.96 9.07
C VAL A 56 -7.50 27.89 9.43
N ALA A 57 -8.46 27.41 10.23
CA ALA A 57 -9.57 28.22 10.70
C ALA A 57 -9.09 29.47 11.46
N ARG A 58 -8.14 29.29 12.38
CA ARG A 58 -7.53 30.39 13.16
C ARG A 58 -6.84 31.44 12.28
N LEU A 59 -6.09 31.00 11.25
CA LEU A 59 -5.46 31.91 10.30
C LEU A 59 -6.50 32.77 9.56
N ILE A 60 -7.56 32.15 9.07
CA ILE A 60 -8.64 32.83 8.35
C ILE A 60 -9.36 33.83 9.27
N GLU A 61 -9.72 33.44 10.48
CA GLU A 61 -10.37 34.32 11.47
C GLU A 61 -9.43 35.45 11.92
N SER A 62 -8.12 35.24 11.89
CA SER A 62 -7.13 36.30 12.15
C SER A 62 -7.02 37.31 11.00
N GLY A 63 -7.75 37.10 9.89
CA GLY A 63 -7.82 38.00 8.75
C GLY A 63 -6.89 37.61 7.58
N ILE A 64 -6.30 36.43 7.61
CA ILE A 64 -5.53 35.93 6.47
C ILE A 64 -6.52 35.51 5.36
N ASN A 65 -6.30 36.04 4.16
CA ASN A 65 -7.13 35.66 3.02
C ASN A 65 -6.94 34.16 2.70
N PRO A 66 -8.03 33.35 2.59
CA PRO A 66 -7.91 31.92 2.25
C PRO A 66 -7.08 31.63 1.01
N SER A 67 -7.05 32.52 0.01
CA SER A 67 -6.22 32.35 -1.19
C SER A 67 -4.71 32.38 -0.95
N ARG A 68 -4.28 32.83 0.23
CA ARG A 68 -2.86 32.88 0.66
C ARG A 68 -2.45 31.66 1.50
N ILE A 69 -3.34 30.73 1.71
CA ILE A 69 -3.08 29.51 2.46
C ILE A 69 -3.01 28.33 1.48
N LEU A 70 -1.93 27.55 1.56
CA LEU A 70 -1.74 26.28 0.88
C LEU A 70 -1.85 25.17 1.92
N LEU A 71 -2.83 24.25 1.75
CA LEU A 71 -3.07 23.10 2.60
C LEU A 71 -2.87 21.82 1.78
N VAL A 72 -1.86 21.03 2.08
CA VAL A 72 -1.49 19.83 1.31
C VAL A 72 -1.57 18.59 2.18
N THR A 73 -2.08 17.51 1.61
CA THR A 73 -2.14 16.19 2.25
C THR A 73 -1.87 15.07 1.25
N PHE A 74 -1.76 13.84 1.73
CA PHE A 74 -1.37 12.69 0.90
C PHE A 74 -2.49 12.15 0.02
N THR A 75 -3.77 12.17 0.46
CA THR A 75 -4.89 11.57 -0.28
C THR A 75 -5.99 12.57 -0.62
N ASN A 76 -6.67 12.36 -1.75
CA ASN A 76 -7.80 13.19 -2.17
C ASN A 76 -8.96 13.14 -1.16
N LYS A 77 -9.19 11.98 -0.50
CA LYS A 77 -10.21 11.83 0.53
C LYS A 77 -9.89 12.72 1.74
N ALA A 78 -8.64 12.65 2.25
CA ALA A 78 -8.21 13.49 3.36
C ALA A 78 -8.31 14.98 3.02
N ALA A 79 -7.89 15.38 1.81
CA ALA A 79 -8.00 16.76 1.36
C ALA A 79 -9.44 17.29 1.38
N LYS A 80 -10.39 16.51 0.82
CA LYS A 80 -11.83 16.88 0.81
C LYS A 80 -12.38 16.98 2.23
N GLU A 81 -12.04 16.02 3.09
CA GLU A 81 -12.51 16.00 4.48
C GLU A 81 -11.95 17.19 5.27
N MET A 82 -10.66 17.50 5.13
CA MET A 82 -10.05 18.67 5.79
C MET A 82 -10.68 19.97 5.36
N LEU A 83 -10.89 20.18 4.06
CA LEU A 83 -11.56 21.36 3.53
C LEU A 83 -12.98 21.48 4.08
N HIS A 84 -13.75 20.40 4.06
CA HIS A 84 -15.10 20.37 4.60
C HIS A 84 -15.14 20.71 6.11
N ARG A 85 -14.20 20.17 6.90
CA ARG A 85 -14.09 20.49 8.32
C ARG A 85 -13.78 21.96 8.57
N VAL A 86 -12.90 22.57 7.76
CA VAL A 86 -12.60 24.00 7.86
C VAL A 86 -13.85 24.83 7.54
N GLU A 87 -14.61 24.48 6.48
CA GLU A 87 -15.87 25.19 6.15
C GLU A 87 -16.89 25.16 7.28
N LEU A 88 -17.04 24.00 7.93
CA LEU A 88 -17.95 23.84 9.08
C LEU A 88 -17.51 24.68 10.29
N LEU A 89 -16.19 24.72 10.57
CA LEU A 89 -15.66 25.44 11.74
C LEU A 89 -15.89 26.97 11.66
N ILE A 90 -15.69 27.57 10.49
CA ILE A 90 -15.75 29.03 10.32
C ILE A 90 -17.07 29.52 9.69
N ASN A 91 -17.93 28.59 9.25
CA ASN A 91 -19.16 28.89 8.53
C ASN A 91 -18.96 29.87 7.36
N LEU A 92 -17.89 29.75 6.63
CA LEU A 92 -17.53 30.59 5.49
C LEU A 92 -17.20 29.71 4.27
N ASN A 93 -17.51 30.23 3.08
CA ASN A 93 -17.14 29.57 1.84
C ASN A 93 -15.65 29.74 1.57
N ILE A 94 -14.88 28.64 1.63
CA ILE A 94 -13.43 28.59 1.43
C ILE A 94 -13.01 28.21 0.02
N LYS A 95 -13.84 28.36 -1.01
CA LYS A 95 -13.49 28.04 -2.41
C LYS A 95 -12.18 28.64 -2.90
N LYS A 96 -11.70 29.71 -2.26
CA LYS A 96 -10.42 30.37 -2.58
C LYS A 96 -9.22 29.72 -1.91
N LEU A 97 -9.39 28.85 -0.90
CA LEU A 97 -8.32 28.10 -0.25
C LEU A 97 -7.66 27.13 -1.27
N TRP A 98 -6.35 27.08 -1.24
CA TRP A 98 -5.61 26.13 -2.06
C TRP A 98 -5.40 24.85 -1.23
N GLY A 99 -6.34 23.91 -1.35
CA GLY A 99 -6.28 22.62 -0.66
C GLY A 99 -6.31 21.46 -1.64
N GLY A 100 -5.52 20.42 -1.36
CA GLY A 100 -5.47 19.24 -2.21
C GLY A 100 -4.27 18.32 -1.92
N THR A 101 -4.07 17.34 -2.80
CA THR A 101 -2.82 16.58 -2.83
C THR A 101 -1.73 17.35 -3.58
N PHE A 102 -0.46 16.98 -3.38
CA PHE A 102 0.66 17.57 -4.15
C PHE A 102 0.40 17.54 -5.66
N HIS A 103 -0.05 16.40 -6.20
CA HIS A 103 -0.36 16.28 -7.63
C HIS A 103 -1.51 17.18 -8.10
N HIS A 104 -2.55 17.34 -7.26
CA HIS A 104 -3.64 18.26 -7.55
C HIS A 104 -3.16 19.69 -7.65
N ILE A 105 -2.34 20.14 -6.70
CA ILE A 105 -1.76 21.49 -6.68
C ILE A 105 -0.78 21.69 -7.86
N ALA A 106 0.09 20.71 -8.11
CA ALA A 106 1.01 20.72 -9.25
C ALA A 106 0.26 20.90 -10.57
N ASN A 107 -0.77 20.06 -10.82
CA ASN A 107 -1.60 20.19 -12.02
C ASN A 107 -2.23 21.60 -12.14
N ARG A 108 -2.78 22.12 -11.05
CA ARG A 108 -3.42 23.45 -11.04
C ARG A 108 -2.44 24.59 -11.34
N ILE A 109 -1.18 24.47 -10.92
CA ILE A 109 -0.10 25.42 -11.19
C ILE A 109 0.39 25.26 -12.64
N LEU A 110 0.66 24.04 -13.07
CA LEU A 110 1.15 23.74 -14.42
C LEU A 110 0.15 24.13 -15.51
N ARG A 111 -1.19 23.95 -15.27
CA ARG A 111 -2.22 24.47 -16.20
C ARG A 111 -2.13 25.98 -16.47
N ARG A 112 -1.38 26.74 -15.68
CA ARG A 112 -1.19 28.18 -15.82
C ARG A 112 0.20 28.53 -16.32
N GLN A 113 1.20 27.71 -16.04
CA GLN A 113 2.61 28.03 -16.20
C GLN A 113 3.39 27.04 -17.06
N ALA A 114 2.77 25.96 -17.57
CA ALA A 114 3.48 24.92 -18.33
C ALA A 114 4.18 25.47 -19.57
N HIS A 115 3.67 26.58 -20.15
CA HIS A 115 4.28 27.24 -21.31
C HIS A 115 5.71 27.70 -21.02
N VAL A 116 6.03 28.06 -19.76
CA VAL A 116 7.38 28.44 -19.33
C VAL A 116 8.37 27.28 -19.49
N LEU A 117 7.87 26.04 -19.34
CA LEU A 117 8.64 24.80 -19.53
C LEU A 117 8.56 24.25 -20.97
N GLY A 118 7.91 24.98 -21.89
CA GLY A 118 7.74 24.56 -23.29
C GLY A 118 6.65 23.51 -23.50
N TYR A 119 5.69 23.39 -22.57
CA TYR A 119 4.48 22.59 -22.76
C TYR A 119 3.29 23.51 -23.09
N ASP A 120 2.32 22.96 -23.82
CA ASP A 120 1.02 23.61 -23.94
C ASP A 120 0.27 23.50 -22.59
N ASN A 121 -0.44 24.55 -22.20
CA ASN A 121 -1.23 24.56 -20.97
C ASN A 121 -2.40 23.53 -21.00
N SER A 122 -2.77 23.05 -22.16
CA SER A 122 -3.78 22.01 -22.39
C SER A 122 -3.22 20.57 -22.36
N PHE A 123 -1.98 20.38 -21.89
CA PHE A 123 -1.34 19.05 -21.85
C PHE A 123 -2.25 17.94 -21.31
N SER A 124 -2.08 16.72 -21.80
CA SER A 124 -2.80 15.55 -21.31
C SER A 124 -2.09 14.93 -20.12
N ILE A 125 -2.85 14.40 -19.16
CA ILE A 125 -2.29 13.62 -18.04
C ILE A 125 -2.48 12.14 -18.40
N LEU A 126 -1.37 11.40 -18.42
CA LEU A 126 -1.38 9.96 -18.60
C LEU A 126 -1.69 9.29 -17.26
N ASP A 127 -2.66 8.41 -17.25
CA ASP A 127 -2.87 7.51 -16.13
C ASP A 127 -1.85 6.35 -16.13
N GLN A 128 -1.97 5.43 -15.18
CA GLN A 128 -1.04 4.31 -15.07
C GLN A 128 -1.12 3.38 -16.28
N GLN A 129 -2.32 3.17 -16.83
CA GLN A 129 -2.50 2.32 -18.00
C GLN A 129 -1.95 2.96 -19.27
N ASP A 130 -2.21 4.25 -19.48
CA ASP A 130 -1.67 5.02 -20.62
C ASP A 130 -0.14 5.05 -20.59
N SER A 131 0.46 5.31 -19.42
CA SER A 131 1.92 5.34 -19.23
C SER A 131 2.56 4.00 -19.60
N LYS A 132 1.97 2.90 -19.15
CA LYS A 132 2.37 1.54 -19.47
C LYS A 132 2.28 1.25 -20.97
N GLU A 133 1.17 1.65 -21.64
CA GLU A 133 0.98 1.43 -23.07
C GLU A 133 2.00 2.23 -23.88
N LEU A 134 2.27 3.47 -23.49
CA LEU A 134 3.29 4.30 -24.12
C LEU A 134 4.68 3.70 -23.94
N LEU A 135 5.04 3.19 -22.73
CA LEU A 135 6.31 2.50 -22.50
C LEU A 135 6.44 1.24 -23.35
N ASN A 136 5.39 0.42 -23.45
CA ASN A 136 5.39 -0.76 -24.32
C ASN A 136 5.57 -0.37 -25.81
N THR A 137 5.04 0.77 -26.21
CA THR A 137 5.25 1.31 -27.57
C THR A 137 6.72 1.74 -27.75
N CYS A 138 7.32 2.41 -26.76
CA CYS A 138 8.73 2.80 -26.80
C CYS A 138 9.68 1.60 -26.90
N ILE A 139 9.39 0.51 -26.18
CA ILE A 139 10.14 -0.76 -26.30
C ILE A 139 10.08 -1.29 -27.73
N ALA A 140 8.87 -1.24 -28.34
CA ALA A 140 8.67 -1.73 -29.71
C ALA A 140 9.40 -0.88 -30.76
N ASP A 141 9.37 0.45 -30.61
CA ASP A 141 10.02 1.40 -31.50
C ASP A 141 11.56 1.22 -31.49
N LEU A 142 12.14 0.97 -30.34
CA LEU A 142 13.59 0.75 -30.17
C LEU A 142 14.05 -0.68 -30.53
N GLY A 143 13.11 -1.56 -30.82
CA GLY A 143 13.44 -2.92 -31.28
C GLY A 143 13.95 -3.87 -30.21
N PHE A 144 13.87 -3.51 -28.92
CA PHE A 144 14.42 -4.32 -27.80
C PHE A 144 13.66 -5.62 -27.51
N LYS A 145 12.64 -5.97 -28.27
CA LYS A 145 11.98 -7.29 -28.24
C LYS A 145 12.83 -8.36 -28.93
N THR A 146 14.04 -8.58 -28.46
CA THR A 146 14.91 -9.62 -29.02
C THR A 146 14.62 -10.99 -28.40
N LYS A 147 14.83 -12.04 -29.19
CA LYS A 147 14.46 -13.42 -28.88
C LYS A 147 15.22 -14.06 -27.72
N GLU A 148 16.34 -13.49 -27.31
CA GLU A 148 17.30 -14.15 -26.42
C GLU A 148 17.24 -13.66 -24.96
N ARG A 149 16.74 -12.45 -24.69
CA ARG A 149 16.59 -11.89 -23.33
C ARG A 149 15.21 -11.32 -23.12
N ARG A 150 14.56 -11.70 -22.02
CA ARG A 150 13.25 -11.13 -21.63
C ARG A 150 13.45 -9.69 -21.15
N PHE A 151 13.01 -8.73 -21.92
CA PHE A 151 13.03 -7.32 -21.56
C PHE A 151 11.86 -6.98 -20.61
N PRO A 152 12.02 -6.08 -19.58
CA PRO A 152 10.93 -5.71 -18.68
C PRO A 152 9.77 -5.05 -19.45
N GLN A 153 8.55 -5.32 -19.00
CA GLN A 153 7.34 -4.73 -19.58
C GLN A 153 7.05 -3.34 -19.01
N GLY A 154 6.10 -2.65 -19.61
CA GLY A 154 5.75 -1.28 -19.25
C GLY A 154 5.46 -1.04 -17.76
N ASP A 155 4.82 -1.99 -17.06
CA ASP A 155 4.56 -1.86 -15.62
C ASP A 155 5.87 -1.80 -14.81
N VAL A 156 6.83 -2.70 -15.13
CA VAL A 156 8.12 -2.77 -14.43
C VAL A 156 8.99 -1.56 -14.77
N LEU A 157 9.00 -1.14 -16.05
CA LEU A 157 9.73 0.05 -16.47
C LEU A 157 9.16 1.32 -15.82
N GLN A 158 7.84 1.41 -15.73
CA GLN A 158 7.18 2.53 -15.05
C GLN A 158 7.59 2.59 -13.57
N ASP A 159 7.65 1.45 -12.88
CA ASP A 159 8.09 1.41 -11.48
C ASP A 159 9.56 1.81 -11.32
N ILE A 160 10.45 1.31 -12.19
CA ILE A 160 11.88 1.68 -12.19
C ILE A 160 12.04 3.19 -12.40
N ILE A 161 11.37 3.75 -13.41
CA ILE A 161 11.42 5.19 -13.72
C ILE A 161 10.85 6.01 -12.56
N SER A 162 9.69 5.62 -12.05
CA SER A 162 9.02 6.31 -10.94
C SER A 162 9.86 6.31 -9.66
N LEU A 163 10.46 5.16 -9.30
CA LEU A 163 11.37 5.09 -8.15
C LEU A 163 12.60 5.99 -8.34
N SER A 164 13.23 5.97 -9.54
CA SER A 164 14.38 6.83 -9.83
C SER A 164 14.01 8.32 -9.66
N VAL A 165 12.87 8.74 -10.20
CA VAL A 165 12.39 10.13 -10.07
C VAL A 165 12.07 10.47 -8.61
N ASN A 166 11.25 9.68 -7.92
CA ASN A 166 10.74 9.98 -6.59
C ASN A 166 11.81 9.90 -5.49
N THR A 167 12.82 9.04 -5.65
CA THR A 167 13.95 8.92 -4.72
C THR A 167 15.13 9.80 -5.10
N GLN A 168 15.13 10.37 -6.31
CA GLN A 168 16.27 11.10 -6.90
C GLN A 168 17.57 10.27 -6.97
N LYS A 169 17.44 8.95 -7.02
CA LYS A 169 18.55 8.01 -7.26
C LYS A 169 18.78 7.82 -8.75
N LYS A 170 20.00 7.47 -9.13
CA LYS A 170 20.31 7.03 -10.49
C LYS A 170 19.53 5.76 -10.81
N MET A 171 19.17 5.56 -12.07
CA MET A 171 18.40 4.38 -12.50
C MET A 171 19.18 3.09 -12.26
N ASP A 172 20.51 3.09 -12.43
CA ASP A 172 21.40 1.97 -12.12
C ASP A 172 21.24 1.51 -10.66
N ASP A 173 21.26 2.48 -9.71
CA ASP A 173 21.14 2.19 -8.28
C ASP A 173 19.77 1.54 -7.99
N VAL A 174 18.70 2.06 -8.59
CA VAL A 174 17.35 1.49 -8.45
C VAL A 174 17.29 0.07 -9.02
N ILE A 175 17.90 -0.17 -10.19
CA ILE A 175 17.93 -1.50 -10.81
C ILE A 175 18.71 -2.48 -9.93
N VAL A 176 19.89 -2.11 -9.44
CA VAL A 176 20.69 -2.95 -8.55
C VAL A 176 19.96 -3.29 -7.26
N GLU A 177 19.27 -2.30 -6.64
CA GLU A 177 18.59 -2.48 -5.36
C GLU A 177 17.29 -3.31 -5.48
N ARG A 178 16.50 -3.11 -6.55
CA ARG A 178 15.15 -3.65 -6.67
C ARG A 178 14.98 -4.69 -7.77
N TYR A 179 15.75 -4.59 -8.85
CA TYR A 179 15.63 -5.41 -10.06
C TYR A 179 16.97 -5.95 -10.54
N PRO A 180 17.81 -6.57 -9.66
CA PRO A 180 19.19 -6.96 -9.98
C PRO A 180 19.32 -7.89 -11.20
N PHE A 181 18.26 -8.63 -11.51
CA PHE A 181 18.21 -9.51 -12.70
C PHE A 181 18.09 -8.76 -14.04
N PHE A 182 17.85 -7.43 -14.01
CA PHE A 182 17.89 -6.56 -15.19
C PHE A 182 19.16 -5.72 -15.28
N TYR A 183 20.13 -5.93 -14.40
CA TYR A 183 21.37 -5.13 -14.37
C TYR A 183 22.08 -5.06 -15.73
N GLU A 184 22.16 -6.19 -16.44
CA GLU A 184 22.77 -6.23 -17.79
C GLU A 184 21.96 -5.49 -18.87
N LEU A 185 20.75 -5.05 -18.58
CA LEU A 185 19.86 -4.31 -19.47
C LEU A 185 19.74 -2.83 -19.11
N THR A 186 20.57 -2.33 -18.18
CA THR A 186 20.47 -0.96 -17.67
C THR A 186 20.55 0.07 -18.79
N ASP A 187 21.50 -0.04 -19.72
CA ASP A 187 21.65 0.90 -20.84
C ASP A 187 20.42 0.93 -21.76
N GLU A 188 19.82 -0.24 -22.01
CA GLU A 188 18.61 -0.35 -22.85
C GLU A 188 17.39 0.22 -22.12
N ILE A 189 17.28 -0.01 -20.81
CA ILE A 189 16.21 0.56 -19.97
C ILE A 189 16.32 2.08 -19.96
N GLU A 190 17.49 2.65 -19.81
CA GLU A 190 17.72 4.10 -19.89
C GLU A 190 17.35 4.68 -21.24
N LYS A 191 17.69 3.99 -22.35
CA LYS A 191 17.28 4.41 -23.69
C LYS A 191 15.76 4.42 -23.83
N VAL A 192 15.05 3.43 -23.29
CA VAL A 192 13.58 3.42 -23.29
C VAL A 192 13.03 4.57 -22.46
N ALA A 193 13.59 4.84 -21.28
CA ALA A 193 13.16 5.93 -20.41
C ALA A 193 13.35 7.30 -21.09
N LEU A 194 14.48 7.53 -21.74
CA LEU A 194 14.75 8.74 -22.52
C LEU A 194 13.79 8.89 -23.72
N HIS A 195 13.51 7.78 -24.41
CA HIS A 195 12.55 7.79 -25.53
C HIS A 195 11.13 8.07 -25.06
N TYR A 196 10.72 7.50 -23.91
CA TYR A 196 9.46 7.76 -23.24
C TYR A 196 9.29 9.24 -22.88
N GLN A 197 10.30 9.85 -22.25
CA GLN A 197 10.29 11.28 -21.93
C GLN A 197 10.16 12.16 -23.18
N ARG A 198 10.92 11.84 -24.25
CA ARG A 198 10.83 12.58 -25.53
C ARG A 198 9.45 12.49 -26.16
N ARG A 199 8.83 11.31 -26.13
CA ARG A 199 7.48 11.09 -26.66
C ARG A 199 6.42 11.83 -25.86
N LYS A 200 6.49 11.81 -24.52
CA LYS A 200 5.60 12.60 -23.66
C LYS A 200 5.72 14.08 -24.00
N ARG A 201 6.93 14.59 -24.09
CA ARG A 201 7.17 16.00 -24.39
C ARG A 201 6.64 16.40 -25.78
N LYS A 202 6.92 15.59 -26.81
CA LYS A 202 6.43 15.82 -28.17
C LYS A 202 4.89 15.80 -28.28
N GLY A 203 4.25 14.94 -27.48
CA GLY A 203 2.78 14.80 -27.45
C GLY A 203 2.08 15.75 -26.47
N ALA A 204 2.80 16.70 -25.83
CA ALA A 204 2.28 17.52 -24.74
C ALA A 204 1.57 16.68 -23.66
N MET A 205 2.22 15.61 -23.19
CA MET A 205 1.72 14.68 -22.19
C MET A 205 2.58 14.72 -20.94
N MET A 206 1.98 14.57 -19.76
CA MET A 206 2.65 14.41 -18.48
C MET A 206 2.04 13.20 -17.74
N ASP A 207 2.88 12.36 -17.11
CA ASP A 207 2.41 11.39 -16.12
C ASP A 207 2.39 12.01 -14.72
N PHE A 208 2.04 11.22 -13.70
CA PHE A 208 1.99 11.72 -12.33
C PHE A 208 3.36 12.18 -11.80
N ASP A 209 4.43 11.49 -12.16
CA ASP A 209 5.78 11.87 -11.73
C ASP A 209 6.22 13.19 -12.40
N ASP A 210 5.87 13.38 -13.68
CA ASP A 210 6.14 14.63 -14.40
C ASP A 210 5.46 15.84 -13.75
N LEU A 211 4.25 15.67 -13.17
CA LEU A 211 3.56 16.78 -12.51
C LEU A 211 4.41 17.35 -11.35
N LEU A 212 5.00 16.47 -10.55
CA LEU A 212 5.83 16.89 -9.42
C LEU A 212 7.19 17.40 -9.90
N LEU A 213 7.83 16.68 -10.83
CA LEU A 213 9.15 17.06 -11.36
C LEU A 213 9.09 18.40 -12.09
N ASN A 214 8.10 18.61 -12.95
CA ASN A 214 7.92 19.86 -13.67
C ASN A 214 7.56 21.03 -12.73
N TRP A 215 6.81 20.77 -11.64
CA TRP A 215 6.56 21.80 -10.63
C TRP A 215 7.84 22.17 -9.89
N LEU A 216 8.66 21.19 -9.50
CA LEU A 216 9.98 21.46 -8.92
C LEU A 216 10.87 22.27 -9.87
N THR A 217 11.00 21.83 -11.14
CA THR A 217 11.77 22.52 -12.19
C THR A 217 11.28 23.96 -12.39
N LEU A 218 9.96 24.15 -12.43
CA LEU A 218 9.36 25.49 -12.56
C LEU A 218 9.76 26.42 -11.42
N LEU A 219 9.85 25.91 -10.19
CA LEU A 219 10.26 26.71 -9.01
C LEU A 219 11.78 26.88 -8.94
N SER A 220 12.57 25.89 -9.35
CA SER A 220 14.03 25.93 -9.30
C SER A 220 14.61 26.85 -10.39
N ASP A 221 14.17 26.69 -11.63
CA ASP A 221 14.80 27.29 -12.80
C ASP A 221 14.16 28.64 -13.19
N HIS A 222 12.97 28.98 -12.64
CA HIS A 222 12.26 30.22 -12.96
C HIS A 222 11.99 31.07 -11.71
N PRO A 223 12.94 31.87 -11.25
CA PRO A 223 12.85 32.68 -10.02
C PRO A 223 11.59 33.56 -9.94
N ASN A 224 11.19 34.18 -11.04
CA ASN A 224 9.99 35.03 -11.09
C ASN A 224 8.71 34.24 -10.75
N VAL A 225 8.61 32.98 -11.21
CA VAL A 225 7.47 32.09 -10.92
C VAL A 225 7.52 31.67 -9.47
N ARG A 226 8.71 31.29 -8.96
CA ARG A 226 8.92 30.96 -7.55
C ARG A 226 8.50 32.13 -6.65
N GLU A 227 8.97 33.32 -6.90
CA GLU A 227 8.62 34.51 -6.13
C GLU A 227 7.10 34.75 -6.13
N TYR A 228 6.46 34.69 -7.30
CA TYR A 228 5.00 34.84 -7.40
C TYR A 228 4.24 33.85 -6.52
N TYR A 229 4.61 32.58 -6.54
CA TYR A 229 3.92 31.56 -5.71
C TYR A 229 4.32 31.62 -4.25
N SER A 230 5.55 31.99 -3.89
CA SER A 230 5.99 32.25 -2.52
C SER A 230 5.20 33.40 -1.90
N GLN A 231 5.07 34.52 -2.60
CA GLN A 231 4.26 35.68 -2.14
C GLN A 231 2.77 35.36 -2.07
N LYS A 232 2.30 34.47 -2.95
CA LYS A 232 0.90 34.00 -2.96
C LYS A 232 0.60 33.10 -1.78
N PHE A 233 1.41 32.10 -1.50
CA PHE A 233 1.21 31.12 -0.44
C PHE A 233 1.95 31.52 0.83
N GLN A 234 1.42 32.53 1.53
CA GLN A 234 2.04 33.06 2.74
C GLN A 234 2.03 32.09 3.93
N TYR A 235 1.17 31.10 3.90
CA TYR A 235 1.10 30.04 4.90
C TYR A 235 0.97 28.70 4.18
N ILE A 236 1.87 27.77 4.49
CA ILE A 236 1.92 26.43 3.92
C ILE A 236 1.75 25.44 5.04
N LEU A 237 0.72 24.60 4.94
CA LEU A 237 0.42 23.55 5.91
C LEU A 237 0.44 22.19 5.21
N VAL A 238 1.20 21.25 5.74
CA VAL A 238 1.38 19.91 5.15
C VAL A 238 1.03 18.85 6.18
N ASP A 239 0.06 18.01 5.86
CA ASP A 239 -0.32 16.85 6.67
C ASP A 239 0.40 15.59 6.17
N GLU A 240 0.56 14.60 7.06
CA GLU A 240 1.26 13.33 6.81
C GLU A 240 2.67 13.53 6.21
N TYR A 241 3.43 14.50 6.75
CA TYR A 241 4.71 14.90 6.18
C TYR A 241 5.77 13.79 6.15
N GLN A 242 5.67 12.78 7.03
CA GLN A 242 6.53 11.60 7.04
C GLN A 242 6.38 10.72 5.79
N ASP A 243 5.30 10.90 5.00
CA ASP A 243 5.06 10.12 3.78
C ASP A 243 5.49 10.87 2.51
N THR A 244 6.04 12.08 2.64
CA THR A 244 6.51 12.87 1.50
C THR A 244 7.79 12.30 0.90
N ASN A 245 7.89 12.37 -0.44
CA ASN A 245 9.15 12.09 -1.15
C ASN A 245 10.07 13.32 -1.18
N ARG A 246 11.28 13.17 -1.71
CA ARG A 246 12.26 14.25 -1.76
C ARG A 246 11.77 15.44 -2.57
N ILE A 247 11.18 15.22 -3.75
CA ILE A 247 10.66 16.28 -4.63
C ILE A 247 9.62 17.14 -3.91
N GLN A 248 8.69 16.49 -3.18
CA GLN A 248 7.63 17.18 -2.45
C GLN A 248 8.20 18.06 -1.33
N SER A 249 9.21 17.57 -0.64
CA SER A 249 9.93 18.34 0.38
C SER A 249 10.64 19.57 -0.23
N ASP A 250 11.38 19.38 -1.33
CA ASP A 250 12.11 20.45 -1.99
C ASP A 250 11.16 21.54 -2.56
N ILE A 251 9.98 21.14 -3.06
CA ILE A 251 8.92 22.08 -3.47
C ILE A 251 8.47 22.96 -2.29
N ILE A 252 8.22 22.36 -1.11
CA ILE A 252 7.81 23.11 0.08
C ILE A 252 8.91 24.06 0.53
N ASP A 253 10.18 23.62 0.52
CA ASP A 253 11.32 24.45 0.90
C ASP A 253 11.45 25.67 -0.02
N LEU A 254 11.35 25.49 -1.35
CA LEU A 254 11.40 26.59 -2.32
C LEU A 254 10.24 27.58 -2.17
N LEU A 255 9.02 27.10 -1.91
CA LEU A 255 7.86 27.96 -1.72
C LEU A 255 7.91 28.76 -0.42
N SER A 256 8.50 28.21 0.63
CA SER A 256 8.56 28.84 1.96
C SER A 256 9.85 29.63 2.22
N GLN A 257 10.80 29.60 1.31
CA GLN A 257 12.16 30.16 1.49
C GLN A 257 12.19 31.59 2.03
N GLU A 258 11.29 32.48 1.56
CA GLU A 258 11.28 33.89 1.95
C GLU A 258 10.59 34.13 3.30
N HIS A 259 9.39 33.54 3.50
CA HIS A 259 8.55 33.86 4.66
C HIS A 259 8.64 32.83 5.78
N GLN A 260 9.13 31.62 5.52
CA GLN A 260 9.27 30.49 6.44
C GLN A 260 8.00 30.12 7.23
N ASN A 261 6.82 30.59 6.83
CA ASN A 261 5.56 30.22 7.47
C ASN A 261 5.09 28.85 6.96
N VAL A 262 5.80 27.83 7.35
CA VAL A 262 5.54 26.44 7.02
C VAL A 262 5.22 25.66 8.28
N MET A 263 4.10 24.95 8.29
CA MET A 263 3.72 24.03 9.34
C MET A 263 3.62 22.63 8.74
N VAL A 264 4.43 21.71 9.24
CA VAL A 264 4.37 20.30 8.86
C VAL A 264 3.87 19.50 10.05
N VAL A 265 2.93 18.61 9.78
CA VAL A 265 2.34 17.70 10.77
C VAL A 265 2.60 16.27 10.33
N GLY A 266 3.06 15.44 11.23
CA GLY A 266 3.34 14.05 10.91
C GLY A 266 3.61 13.19 12.13
N ASP A 267 3.70 11.89 11.87
CA ASP A 267 4.12 10.89 12.84
C ASP A 267 5.26 10.07 12.24
N ASP A 268 6.48 10.34 12.68
CA ASP A 268 7.66 9.58 12.25
C ASP A 268 7.52 8.08 12.47
N SER A 269 6.80 7.66 13.55
CA SER A 269 6.50 6.26 13.84
C SER A 269 5.45 5.64 12.92
N GLN A 270 4.83 6.41 12.02
CA GLN A 270 3.92 5.92 10.99
C GLN A 270 4.48 6.02 9.56
N SER A 271 5.78 6.28 9.39
CA SER A 271 6.44 6.29 8.08
C SER A 271 6.69 4.85 7.61
N ILE A 272 5.84 4.37 6.72
CA ILE A 272 5.81 2.98 6.22
C ILE A 272 5.69 2.86 4.70
N TYR A 273 5.98 3.93 3.95
CA TYR A 273 5.85 3.97 2.48
C TYR A 273 7.17 4.21 1.75
N SER A 274 8.32 3.81 2.34
CA SER A 274 9.64 3.92 1.68
C SER A 274 9.68 3.19 0.34
N PHE A 275 8.95 2.06 0.23
CA PHE A 275 8.82 1.29 -1.01
C PHE A 275 8.12 2.06 -2.16
N ARG A 276 7.41 3.16 -1.85
CA ARG A 276 6.81 4.09 -2.82
C ARG A 276 7.60 5.39 -2.99
N GLY A 277 8.82 5.44 -2.48
CA GLY A 277 9.68 6.62 -2.57
C GLY A 277 9.49 7.65 -1.47
N ALA A 278 8.66 7.36 -0.43
CA ALA A 278 8.61 8.23 0.75
C ALA A 278 9.99 8.31 1.41
N ASN A 279 10.36 9.50 1.85
CA ASN A 279 11.66 9.74 2.47
C ASN A 279 11.51 10.11 3.94
N PHE A 280 11.73 9.13 4.81
CA PHE A 280 11.70 9.30 6.26
C PHE A 280 12.59 10.44 6.77
N ALA A 281 13.73 10.68 6.11
CA ALA A 281 14.62 11.77 6.47
C ALA A 281 13.97 13.17 6.37
N ASN A 282 12.91 13.31 5.55
CA ASN A 282 12.23 14.60 5.39
C ASN A 282 11.70 15.15 6.72
N ILE A 283 11.08 14.30 7.55
CA ILE A 283 10.55 14.73 8.84
C ILE A 283 11.65 14.81 9.91
N ILE A 284 12.57 13.86 9.94
CA ILE A 284 13.66 13.82 10.94
C ILE A 284 14.64 14.99 10.76
N GLU A 285 14.95 15.33 9.52
CA GLU A 285 15.91 16.42 9.21
C GLU A 285 15.24 17.77 9.03
N PHE A 286 13.94 17.89 9.22
CA PHE A 286 13.23 19.17 9.13
C PHE A 286 13.84 20.23 10.05
N PRO A 287 14.24 19.96 11.32
CA PRO A 287 14.91 20.94 12.17
C PRO A 287 16.27 21.40 11.67
N LYS A 288 16.97 20.59 10.88
CA LYS A 288 18.25 21.00 10.26
C LYS A 288 18.02 21.97 9.10
N ARG A 289 16.93 21.79 8.33
CA ARG A 289 16.56 22.66 7.21
C ARG A 289 15.96 23.99 7.67
N TYR A 290 15.29 23.98 8.82
CA TYR A 290 14.66 25.14 9.45
C TYR A 290 15.23 25.36 10.87
N PRO A 291 16.36 26.02 11.05
CA PRO A 291 17.05 26.13 12.35
C PRO A 291 16.22 26.80 13.46
N HIS A 292 15.22 27.61 13.09
CA HIS A 292 14.35 28.32 14.05
C HIS A 292 12.98 27.62 14.19
N VAL A 293 12.88 26.35 13.84
CA VAL A 293 11.63 25.59 13.94
C VAL A 293 11.18 25.43 15.38
N ARG A 294 9.89 25.65 15.62
CA ARG A 294 9.23 25.28 16.86
C ARG A 294 8.68 23.87 16.73
N ILE A 295 9.07 23.01 17.65
CA ILE A 295 8.66 21.60 17.67
C ILE A 295 7.61 21.43 18.75
N TYR A 296 6.44 20.94 18.35
CA TYR A 296 5.33 20.59 19.23
C TYR A 296 5.08 19.09 19.18
N LYS A 297 4.64 18.53 20.32
CA LYS A 297 4.26 17.12 20.40
C LYS A 297 2.80 17.01 20.75
N LEU A 298 2.05 16.16 20.06
CA LEU A 298 0.70 15.78 20.40
C LEU A 298 0.76 14.33 20.90
N GLU A 299 0.74 14.15 22.20
CA GLU A 299 0.91 12.86 22.90
C GLU A 299 -0.41 12.34 23.49
N THR A 300 -1.41 13.20 23.61
CA THR A 300 -2.75 12.85 24.10
C THR A 300 -3.52 12.05 23.06
N ASN A 301 -3.78 10.76 23.34
CA ASN A 301 -4.48 9.85 22.42
C ASN A 301 -5.96 9.70 22.82
N TYR A 302 -6.86 9.84 21.83
CA TYR A 302 -8.32 9.75 22.00
C TYR A 302 -8.89 8.44 21.45
N ARG A 303 -8.05 7.58 20.84
CA ARG A 303 -8.48 6.38 20.14
C ARG A 303 -8.48 5.15 21.03
N SER A 304 -7.33 4.81 21.56
CA SER A 304 -7.05 3.51 22.16
C SER A 304 -7.07 3.57 23.68
N VAL A 305 -7.34 2.43 24.32
CA VAL A 305 -7.20 2.25 25.76
C VAL A 305 -5.73 2.28 26.18
N PRO A 306 -5.42 2.60 27.48
CA PRO A 306 -4.03 2.74 27.95
C PRO A 306 -3.16 1.52 27.67
N GLU A 307 -3.68 0.31 27.86
CA GLU A 307 -2.94 -0.94 27.73
C GLU A 307 -2.39 -1.17 26.32
N ILE A 308 -3.16 -0.80 25.29
CA ILE A 308 -2.72 -0.86 23.89
C ILE A 308 -1.60 0.16 23.63
N LEU A 309 -1.71 1.36 24.19
CA LEU A 309 -0.69 2.39 24.03
C LEU A 309 0.60 2.08 24.78
N GLU A 310 0.51 1.48 25.99
CA GLU A 310 1.67 1.02 26.74
C GLU A 310 2.48 0.01 25.91
N LEU A 311 1.81 -0.94 25.25
CA LEU A 311 2.44 -1.90 24.34
C LEU A 311 3.05 -1.20 23.11
N ALA A 312 2.30 -0.29 22.47
CA ALA A 312 2.79 0.45 21.32
C ALA A 312 4.02 1.30 21.63
N ASN A 313 4.02 2.01 22.76
CA ASN A 313 5.15 2.80 23.25
C ASN A 313 6.37 1.91 23.56
N ALA A 314 6.16 0.76 24.20
CA ALA A 314 7.23 -0.19 24.55
C ALA A 314 7.89 -0.80 23.30
N SER A 315 7.14 -0.99 22.21
CA SER A 315 7.70 -1.47 20.94
C SER A 315 8.49 -0.38 20.23
N ILE A 316 7.89 0.79 20.00
CA ILE A 316 8.47 1.80 19.11
C ILE A 316 9.73 2.46 19.68
N ILE A 317 9.91 2.45 21.02
CA ILE A 317 11.08 3.04 21.67
C ILE A 317 12.40 2.39 21.22
N ASN A 318 12.36 1.16 20.70
CA ASN A 318 13.51 0.42 20.20
C ASN A 318 14.05 0.94 18.85
N ASN A 319 13.34 1.83 18.17
CA ASN A 319 13.89 2.52 17.00
C ASN A 319 14.88 3.60 17.42
N GLN A 320 16.03 3.66 16.76
CA GLN A 320 17.09 4.63 17.07
C GLN A 320 16.78 6.00 16.47
N TYR A 321 16.27 6.01 15.22
CA TYR A 321 15.97 7.24 14.49
C TYR A 321 14.50 7.60 14.65
N GLN A 322 14.17 8.41 15.67
CA GLN A 322 12.80 8.87 15.94
C GLN A 322 12.78 10.13 16.81
N PHE A 323 11.65 10.82 16.78
CA PHE A 323 11.32 11.80 17.81
C PHE A 323 10.74 11.07 19.03
N GLN A 324 11.38 11.23 20.19
CA GLN A 324 10.86 10.64 21.41
C GLN A 324 9.49 11.22 21.75
N LYS A 325 8.51 10.36 21.89
CA LYS A 325 7.14 10.67 22.28
C LYS A 325 6.56 9.53 23.10
N ASN A 326 5.60 9.85 23.97
CA ASN A 326 4.93 8.87 24.82
C ASN A 326 3.42 9.10 24.77
N LEU A 327 2.70 8.24 24.06
CA LEU A 327 1.24 8.35 23.92
C LEU A 327 0.55 8.07 25.25
N ARG A 328 -0.41 8.94 25.60
CA ARG A 328 -1.21 8.85 26.82
C ARG A 328 -2.69 8.82 26.47
N ALA A 329 -3.40 7.79 26.91
CA ALA A 329 -4.82 7.65 26.66
C ALA A 329 -5.66 8.64 27.49
N VAL A 330 -6.74 9.12 26.89
CA VAL A 330 -7.83 9.79 27.62
C VAL A 330 -8.87 8.77 28.09
N ARG A 331 -8.92 7.63 27.42
CA ARG A 331 -9.87 6.54 27.72
C ARG A 331 -9.48 5.81 29.01
N GLU A 332 -10.49 5.22 29.64
CA GLU A 332 -10.29 4.41 30.84
C GLU A 332 -9.56 3.10 30.53
N ARG A 333 -8.94 2.51 31.57
CA ARG A 333 -8.28 1.21 31.46
C ARG A 333 -9.29 0.10 31.15
N SER A 334 -8.84 -0.88 30.34
CA SER A 334 -9.63 -2.01 29.90
C SER A 334 -8.80 -3.30 29.86
N LEU A 335 -9.08 -4.20 28.93
CA LEU A 335 -8.36 -5.45 28.77
C LEU A 335 -6.94 -5.21 28.27
N GLN A 336 -5.98 -5.97 28.84
CA GLN A 336 -4.64 -6.01 28.29
C GLN A 336 -4.65 -6.68 26.89
N PRO A 337 -3.74 -6.28 26.00
CA PRO A 337 -3.50 -7.02 24.76
C PRO A 337 -3.26 -8.50 25.04
N ILE A 338 -3.83 -9.36 24.20
CA ILE A 338 -3.80 -10.81 24.39
C ILE A 338 -2.80 -11.42 23.42
N LEU A 339 -1.78 -12.11 23.93
CA LEU A 339 -0.80 -12.85 23.14
C LEU A 339 -1.16 -14.33 23.11
N VAL A 340 -1.33 -14.88 21.90
CA VAL A 340 -1.74 -16.28 21.72
C VAL A 340 -0.74 -17.02 20.84
N PRO A 341 0.06 -17.95 21.40
CA PRO A 341 0.80 -18.93 20.64
C PRO A 341 -0.14 -20.05 20.16
N PHE A 342 -0.03 -20.41 18.89
CA PHE A 342 -0.81 -21.50 18.29
C PHE A 342 0.11 -22.65 17.91
N ASN A 343 -0.41 -23.88 17.91
CA ASN A 343 0.36 -25.01 17.41
C ASN A 343 0.78 -24.79 15.96
N ASP A 344 -0.17 -24.34 15.12
CA ASP A 344 0.05 -24.07 13.70
C ASP A 344 -0.86 -22.96 13.17
N VAL A 345 -0.79 -22.72 11.88
CA VAL A 345 -1.59 -21.69 11.21
C VAL A 345 -3.09 -22.05 11.13
N MET A 346 -3.43 -23.33 11.09
CA MET A 346 -4.83 -23.76 11.08
C MET A 346 -5.50 -23.50 12.43
N GLN A 347 -4.80 -23.80 13.53
CA GLN A 347 -5.27 -23.45 14.87
C GLN A 347 -5.40 -21.93 15.05
N GLN A 348 -4.44 -21.15 14.49
CA GLN A 348 -4.56 -19.69 14.47
C GLN A 348 -5.83 -19.23 13.75
N ALA A 349 -6.12 -19.78 12.57
CA ALA A 349 -7.30 -19.43 11.79
C ALA A 349 -8.59 -19.82 12.52
N SER A 350 -8.64 -21.02 13.09
CA SER A 350 -9.78 -21.53 13.87
C SER A 350 -10.06 -20.67 15.10
N PHE A 351 -9.02 -20.28 15.87
CA PHE A 351 -9.14 -19.40 17.01
C PHE A 351 -9.71 -18.03 16.62
N VAL A 352 -9.13 -17.40 15.59
CA VAL A 352 -9.60 -16.07 15.15
C VAL A 352 -11.06 -16.14 14.70
N ALA A 353 -11.44 -17.13 13.92
CA ALA A 353 -12.82 -17.30 13.46
C ALA A 353 -13.79 -17.57 14.63
N GLN A 354 -13.40 -18.40 15.60
CA GLN A 354 -14.21 -18.68 16.79
C GLN A 354 -14.37 -17.42 17.65
N ARG A 355 -13.27 -16.71 17.93
CA ARG A 355 -13.31 -15.49 18.77
C ARG A 355 -14.16 -14.39 18.14
N ILE A 356 -14.13 -14.25 16.81
CA ILE A 356 -15.02 -13.34 16.08
C ILE A 356 -16.50 -13.70 16.33
N LEU A 357 -16.87 -14.99 16.30
CA LEU A 357 -18.25 -15.41 16.59
C LEU A 357 -18.64 -15.16 18.04
N GLU A 358 -17.76 -15.45 19.00
CA GLU A 358 -17.98 -15.17 20.41
C GLU A 358 -18.20 -13.67 20.66
N LEU A 359 -17.34 -12.81 20.09
CA LEU A 359 -17.47 -11.35 20.20
C LEU A 359 -18.76 -10.85 19.56
N ARG A 360 -19.19 -11.43 18.44
CA ARG A 360 -20.49 -11.11 17.83
C ARG A 360 -21.63 -11.51 18.77
N ASP A 361 -21.55 -12.68 19.39
CA ASP A 361 -22.57 -13.16 20.33
C ASP A 361 -22.55 -12.32 21.63
N GLU A 362 -21.44 -11.71 22.00
CA GLU A 362 -21.30 -10.67 23.04
C GLU A 362 -21.89 -9.31 22.60
N GLY A 363 -22.40 -9.17 21.36
CA GLY A 363 -23.04 -7.97 20.83
C GLY A 363 -22.12 -6.98 20.09
N ARG A 364 -20.88 -7.39 19.77
CA ARG A 364 -19.97 -6.57 18.96
C ARG A 364 -20.27 -6.72 17.46
N SER A 365 -20.33 -5.60 16.72
CA SER A 365 -20.53 -5.63 15.27
C SER A 365 -19.30 -6.18 14.54
N LEU A 366 -19.50 -7.00 13.50
CA LEU A 366 -18.42 -7.48 12.63
C LEU A 366 -17.68 -6.34 11.92
N ASN A 367 -18.35 -5.21 11.67
CA ASN A 367 -17.73 -4.04 11.03
C ASN A 367 -16.68 -3.35 11.95
N GLU A 368 -16.75 -3.59 13.25
CA GLU A 368 -15.83 -3.06 14.25
C GLU A 368 -14.63 -4.00 14.50
N MET A 369 -14.55 -5.13 13.76
CA MET A 369 -13.49 -6.12 13.86
C MET A 369 -12.60 -6.10 12.62
N ALA A 370 -11.29 -6.17 12.84
CA ALA A 370 -10.33 -6.31 11.76
C ALA A 370 -9.26 -7.35 12.06
N VAL A 371 -8.82 -8.05 11.02
CA VAL A 371 -7.64 -8.90 11.06
C VAL A 371 -6.56 -8.30 10.18
N LEU A 372 -5.43 -8.01 10.78
CA LEU A 372 -4.29 -7.35 10.14
C LEU A 372 -3.14 -8.33 9.93
N TYR A 373 -2.52 -8.25 8.77
CA TYR A 373 -1.42 -9.10 8.38
C TYR A 373 -0.37 -8.34 7.56
N ARG A 374 0.87 -8.87 7.56
CA ARG A 374 1.99 -8.25 6.83
C ARG A 374 1.90 -8.44 5.33
N ALA A 375 1.53 -9.62 4.87
CA ALA A 375 1.41 -9.99 3.46
C ALA A 375 0.08 -10.68 3.19
N HIS A 376 -0.42 -10.61 1.96
CA HIS A 376 -1.74 -11.15 1.60
C HIS A 376 -1.87 -12.65 1.85
N TYR A 377 -0.82 -13.41 1.56
CA TYR A 377 -0.83 -14.86 1.78
C TYR A 377 -1.00 -15.27 3.25
N HIS A 378 -0.66 -14.40 4.22
CA HIS A 378 -0.89 -14.67 5.64
C HIS A 378 -2.37 -14.82 6.03
N SER A 379 -3.27 -14.37 5.19
CA SER A 379 -4.72 -14.46 5.44
C SER A 379 -5.39 -15.65 4.75
N MET A 380 -4.63 -16.49 4.03
CA MET A 380 -5.21 -17.55 3.19
C MET A 380 -6.02 -18.55 4.02
N GLU A 381 -5.40 -19.17 5.02
CA GLU A 381 -6.04 -20.16 5.88
C GLU A 381 -7.21 -19.54 6.65
N LEU A 382 -7.09 -18.30 7.08
CA LEU A 382 -8.16 -17.56 7.73
C LEU A 382 -9.33 -17.31 6.78
N GLN A 383 -9.10 -16.91 5.53
CA GLN A 383 -10.18 -16.72 4.55
C GLN A 383 -10.95 -18.02 4.32
N MET A 384 -10.26 -19.15 4.31
CA MET A 384 -10.87 -20.48 4.20
C MET A 384 -11.73 -20.79 5.42
N GLU A 385 -11.21 -20.58 6.62
CA GLU A 385 -11.91 -20.89 7.86
C GLU A 385 -13.15 -19.98 8.06
N LEU A 386 -13.03 -18.68 7.77
CA LEU A 386 -14.17 -17.77 7.77
C LEU A 386 -15.25 -18.21 6.77
N THR A 387 -14.85 -18.63 5.56
CA THR A 387 -15.77 -19.14 4.53
C THR A 387 -16.45 -20.42 5.02
N ARG A 388 -15.71 -21.38 5.59
CA ARG A 388 -16.23 -22.64 6.11
C ARG A 388 -17.27 -22.43 7.21
N ARG A 389 -17.06 -21.44 8.09
CA ARG A 389 -17.98 -21.08 9.18
C ARG A 389 -19.09 -20.11 8.77
N GLY A 390 -19.15 -19.69 7.50
CA GLY A 390 -20.15 -18.72 7.02
C GLY A 390 -20.02 -17.32 7.64
N ILE A 391 -18.81 -16.91 8.03
CA ILE A 391 -18.56 -15.60 8.59
C ILE A 391 -18.30 -14.60 7.45
N PRO A 392 -19.13 -13.55 7.30
CA PRO A 392 -18.95 -12.57 6.22
C PRO A 392 -17.68 -11.76 6.43
N PHE A 393 -16.86 -11.62 5.40
CA PHE A 393 -15.65 -10.81 5.45
C PHE A 393 -15.40 -10.06 4.14
N GLU A 394 -14.65 -8.97 4.24
CA GLU A 394 -14.19 -8.20 3.09
C GLU A 394 -12.67 -8.07 3.13
N VAL A 395 -12.01 -8.43 2.01
CA VAL A 395 -10.58 -8.18 1.83
C VAL A 395 -10.39 -6.79 1.25
N ARG A 396 -9.71 -5.92 1.96
CA ARG A 396 -9.62 -4.51 1.60
C ARG A 396 -8.92 -4.23 0.26
N SER A 397 -8.07 -5.09 -0.21
CA SER A 397 -7.46 -5.00 -1.54
C SER A 397 -8.44 -5.28 -2.70
N GLY A 398 -9.68 -5.67 -2.39
CA GLY A 398 -10.73 -5.96 -3.37
C GLY A 398 -10.65 -7.33 -4.03
N LEU A 399 -9.54 -8.04 -3.92
CA LEU A 399 -9.35 -9.38 -4.49
C LEU A 399 -8.98 -10.37 -3.38
N ARG A 400 -9.76 -11.45 -3.28
CA ARG A 400 -9.42 -12.58 -2.41
C ARG A 400 -8.16 -13.26 -2.90
N PHE A 401 -7.48 -13.99 -2.01
CA PHE A 401 -6.23 -14.68 -2.35
C PHE A 401 -6.36 -15.53 -3.63
N PHE A 402 -7.40 -16.37 -3.72
CA PHE A 402 -7.62 -17.23 -4.88
C PHE A 402 -8.14 -16.51 -6.14
N GLU A 403 -8.52 -15.24 -6.03
CA GLU A 403 -8.97 -14.43 -7.17
C GLU A 403 -7.82 -13.68 -7.85
N GLN A 404 -6.66 -13.63 -7.22
CA GLN A 404 -5.49 -12.94 -7.75
C GLN A 404 -5.02 -13.58 -9.08
N SER A 405 -4.58 -12.73 -10.01
CA SER A 405 -4.28 -13.18 -11.37
C SER A 405 -3.20 -14.25 -11.42
N HIS A 406 -2.10 -14.08 -10.68
CA HIS A 406 -1.00 -15.05 -10.66
C HIS A 406 -1.39 -16.39 -10.02
N ILE A 407 -2.28 -16.38 -9.04
CA ILE A 407 -2.83 -17.61 -8.43
C ILE A 407 -3.74 -18.32 -9.43
N LYS A 408 -4.65 -17.58 -10.11
CA LYS A 408 -5.50 -18.15 -11.16
C LYS A 408 -4.70 -18.68 -12.35
N ASP A 409 -3.56 -18.07 -12.66
CA ASP A 409 -2.68 -18.56 -13.72
C ASP A 409 -2.12 -19.94 -13.36
N ILE A 410 -1.52 -20.09 -12.17
CA ILE A 410 -1.01 -21.38 -11.67
C ILE A 410 -2.12 -22.44 -11.64
N ILE A 411 -3.28 -22.11 -11.06
CA ILE A 411 -4.42 -23.00 -10.98
C ILE A 411 -4.87 -23.46 -12.38
N SER A 412 -4.77 -22.58 -13.39
CA SER A 412 -5.14 -22.93 -14.76
C SER A 412 -4.23 -23.99 -15.40
N TYR A 413 -2.92 -24.00 -15.07
CA TYR A 413 -2.04 -25.10 -15.50
C TYR A 413 -2.48 -26.45 -14.91
N LEU A 414 -2.85 -26.47 -13.65
CA LEU A 414 -3.33 -27.68 -12.99
C LEU A 414 -4.67 -28.14 -13.57
N LYS A 415 -5.57 -27.18 -13.80
CA LYS A 415 -6.92 -27.46 -14.35
C LYS A 415 -6.86 -28.13 -15.72
N VAL A 416 -6.00 -27.68 -16.64
CA VAL A 416 -5.91 -28.31 -17.98
C VAL A 416 -5.38 -29.74 -17.94
N ILE A 417 -4.68 -30.11 -16.88
CA ILE A 417 -4.21 -31.50 -16.68
C ILE A 417 -5.32 -32.37 -16.11
N VAL A 418 -6.07 -31.88 -15.12
CA VAL A 418 -7.19 -32.62 -14.51
C VAL A 418 -8.40 -32.68 -15.45
N ASN A 419 -8.72 -31.56 -16.08
CA ASN A 419 -9.77 -31.46 -17.09
C ASN A 419 -9.22 -30.88 -18.41
N PRO A 420 -8.74 -31.72 -19.36
CA PRO A 420 -8.18 -31.25 -20.62
C PRO A 420 -9.15 -30.46 -21.52
N PHE A 421 -10.45 -30.47 -21.21
CA PHE A 421 -11.48 -29.72 -21.96
C PHE A 421 -11.85 -28.37 -21.30
N ASP A 422 -11.15 -27.92 -20.25
CA ASP A 422 -11.38 -26.62 -19.65
C ASP A 422 -10.92 -25.49 -20.58
N GLU A 423 -11.87 -24.96 -21.35
CA GLU A 423 -11.62 -23.89 -22.34
C GLU A 423 -11.08 -22.62 -21.67
N LEU A 424 -11.59 -22.27 -20.49
CA LEU A 424 -11.18 -21.03 -19.80
C LEU A 424 -9.73 -21.15 -19.32
N ALA A 425 -9.36 -22.29 -18.78
CA ALA A 425 -7.99 -22.55 -18.36
C ALA A 425 -7.01 -22.54 -19.55
N TRP A 426 -7.34 -23.18 -20.66
CA TRP A 426 -6.54 -23.14 -21.90
C TRP A 426 -6.38 -21.72 -22.46
N LYS A 427 -7.48 -20.95 -22.53
CA LYS A 427 -7.42 -19.55 -22.97
C LYS A 427 -6.52 -18.72 -22.04
N ARG A 428 -6.56 -18.99 -20.75
CA ARG A 428 -5.76 -18.25 -19.78
C ARG A 428 -4.27 -18.53 -19.96
N ILE A 429 -3.84 -19.79 -19.92
CA ILE A 429 -2.42 -20.14 -20.06
C ILE A 429 -1.86 -19.78 -21.43
N SER A 430 -2.64 -19.92 -22.49
CA SER A 430 -2.22 -19.53 -23.86
C SER A 430 -1.94 -18.02 -23.96
N LYS A 431 -2.75 -17.18 -23.31
CA LYS A 431 -2.56 -15.70 -23.32
C LYS A 431 -1.37 -15.21 -22.51
N LEU A 432 -0.74 -16.05 -21.70
CA LEU A 432 0.54 -15.72 -21.04
C LEU A 432 1.68 -15.65 -22.08
N LEU A 433 1.50 -16.24 -23.25
CA LEU A 433 2.50 -16.26 -24.31
C LEU A 433 2.45 -14.97 -25.14
N PRO A 434 3.60 -14.49 -25.67
CA PRO A 434 3.68 -13.28 -26.49
C PRO A 434 2.75 -13.35 -27.72
N LYS A 435 2.10 -12.23 -28.08
CA LYS A 435 1.27 -12.12 -29.29
C LYS A 435 0.08 -13.08 -29.39
N ILE A 436 -0.33 -13.76 -28.33
CA ILE A 436 -1.55 -14.56 -28.28
C ILE A 436 -2.66 -13.75 -27.59
N GLY A 437 -3.57 -13.21 -28.40
CA GLY A 437 -4.78 -12.51 -27.96
C GLY A 437 -6.00 -13.45 -27.93
N ASN A 438 -7.18 -12.91 -27.59
CA ASN A 438 -8.42 -13.67 -27.46
C ASN A 438 -8.78 -14.48 -28.70
N ALA A 439 -8.65 -13.90 -29.91
CA ALA A 439 -8.97 -14.58 -31.17
C ALA A 439 -8.04 -15.77 -31.44
N THR A 440 -6.72 -15.63 -31.16
CA THR A 440 -5.77 -16.73 -31.34
C THR A 440 -5.98 -17.80 -30.28
N ALA A 441 -6.21 -17.44 -29.02
CA ALA A 441 -6.51 -18.37 -27.94
C ALA A 441 -7.77 -19.19 -28.22
N HIS A 442 -8.81 -18.57 -28.80
CA HIS A 442 -10.02 -19.29 -29.20
C HIS A 442 -9.73 -20.31 -30.32
N ARG A 443 -8.95 -19.96 -31.33
CA ARG A 443 -8.54 -20.91 -32.41
C ARG A 443 -7.68 -22.04 -31.88
N ILE A 444 -6.81 -21.78 -30.88
CA ILE A 444 -6.05 -22.83 -30.18
C ILE A 444 -7.01 -23.83 -29.53
N CYS A 445 -8.01 -23.36 -28.76
CA CYS A 445 -9.01 -24.24 -28.13
C CYS A 445 -9.76 -25.08 -29.17
N ASN A 446 -10.16 -24.50 -30.30
CA ASN A 446 -10.86 -25.25 -31.34
C ASN A 446 -10.01 -26.41 -31.92
N ILE A 447 -8.71 -26.21 -32.17
CA ILE A 447 -7.81 -27.29 -32.59
C ILE A 447 -7.63 -28.34 -31.49
N LEU A 448 -7.43 -27.91 -30.23
CA LEU A 448 -7.24 -28.82 -29.10
C LEU A 448 -8.44 -29.76 -28.94
N PHE A 449 -9.65 -29.22 -29.02
CA PHE A 449 -10.88 -29.99 -28.73
C PHE A 449 -11.38 -30.82 -29.92
N SER A 450 -11.06 -30.42 -31.15
CA SER A 450 -11.50 -31.14 -32.36
C SER A 450 -10.97 -32.59 -32.45
N SER A 451 -9.87 -32.91 -31.79
CA SER A 451 -9.23 -34.23 -31.84
C SER A 451 -9.70 -35.21 -30.78
N GLY A 452 -10.51 -34.77 -29.82
CA GLY A 452 -10.91 -35.57 -28.66
C GLY A 452 -9.81 -35.87 -27.61
N CYS A 453 -8.55 -35.44 -27.89
CA CYS A 453 -7.41 -35.58 -26.97
C CYS A 453 -6.58 -34.31 -26.91
N PRO A 454 -7.00 -33.26 -26.17
CA PRO A 454 -6.37 -31.94 -26.16
C PRO A 454 -4.87 -31.95 -25.85
N LEU A 455 -4.44 -32.75 -24.85
CA LEU A 455 -3.03 -32.84 -24.47
C LEU A 455 -2.14 -33.48 -25.54
N LYS A 456 -2.69 -34.35 -26.40
CA LYS A 456 -1.94 -34.87 -27.57
C LYS A 456 -1.92 -33.85 -28.70
N SER A 457 -3.02 -33.15 -28.93
CA SER A 457 -3.19 -32.18 -30.02
C SER A 457 -2.34 -30.94 -29.89
N MET A 458 -1.92 -30.58 -28.68
CA MET A 458 -1.04 -29.42 -28.46
C MET A 458 0.32 -29.55 -29.18
N ASN A 459 0.74 -30.78 -29.53
CA ASN A 459 1.97 -31.06 -30.26
C ASN A 459 1.76 -31.28 -31.76
N SER A 460 0.54 -31.07 -32.29
CA SER A 460 0.21 -31.27 -33.71
C SER A 460 0.86 -30.21 -34.61
N GLU A 461 1.11 -30.55 -35.86
CA GLU A 461 1.64 -29.63 -36.86
C GLU A 461 0.66 -28.46 -37.15
N SER A 462 -0.65 -28.75 -37.15
CA SER A 462 -1.69 -27.73 -37.27
C SER A 462 -1.63 -26.71 -36.16
N MET A 463 -1.32 -27.13 -34.93
CA MET A 463 -1.11 -26.23 -33.77
C MET A 463 0.12 -25.36 -33.98
N PHE A 464 1.27 -25.95 -34.35
CA PHE A 464 2.50 -25.19 -34.58
C PHE A 464 2.37 -24.16 -35.71
N ASN A 465 1.54 -24.44 -36.72
CA ASN A 465 1.27 -23.50 -37.81
C ASN A 465 0.36 -22.34 -37.38
N LEU A 466 -0.54 -22.55 -36.39
CA LEU A 466 -1.40 -21.53 -35.82
C LEU A 466 -0.63 -20.57 -34.89
N ILE A 467 0.35 -21.10 -34.15
CA ILE A 467 1.09 -20.31 -33.13
C ILE A 467 1.92 -19.22 -33.84
N PRO A 468 1.79 -17.94 -33.41
CA PRO A 468 2.60 -16.83 -33.92
C PRO A 468 4.09 -17.09 -33.79
N LYS A 469 4.88 -16.72 -34.82
CA LYS A 469 6.33 -16.95 -34.82
C LYS A 469 7.07 -16.58 -33.50
N PRO A 470 6.77 -15.42 -32.87
CA PRO A 470 7.43 -15.06 -31.59
C PRO A 470 7.04 -15.96 -30.41
N SER A 471 5.95 -16.72 -30.52
CA SER A 471 5.44 -17.57 -29.44
C SER A 471 5.80 -19.04 -29.62
N LYS A 472 6.43 -19.45 -30.73
CA LYS A 472 6.68 -20.86 -31.04
C LYS A 472 7.57 -21.53 -29.98
N ASP A 473 8.64 -20.87 -29.57
CA ASP A 473 9.56 -21.44 -28.58
C ASP A 473 8.91 -21.48 -27.18
N HIS A 474 8.14 -20.45 -26.83
CA HIS A 474 7.34 -20.43 -25.61
C HIS A 474 6.25 -21.52 -25.61
N TRP A 475 5.62 -21.76 -26.75
CA TRP A 475 4.66 -22.86 -26.90
C TRP A 475 5.29 -24.23 -26.69
N LYS A 476 6.49 -24.47 -27.25
CA LYS A 476 7.23 -25.71 -27.02
C LYS A 476 7.52 -25.92 -25.51
N ARG A 477 7.97 -24.89 -24.80
CA ARG A 477 8.23 -24.98 -23.36
C ARG A 477 6.94 -25.21 -22.56
N LEU A 478 5.86 -24.53 -22.91
CA LEU A 478 4.53 -24.75 -22.33
C LEU A 478 4.11 -26.21 -22.50
N THR A 479 4.20 -26.76 -23.72
CA THR A 479 3.83 -28.16 -23.98
C THR A 479 4.73 -29.15 -23.28
N THR A 480 6.02 -28.87 -23.14
CA THR A 480 6.97 -29.67 -22.35
C THR A 480 6.56 -29.67 -20.87
N THR A 481 6.24 -28.51 -20.30
CA THR A 481 5.76 -28.39 -18.93
C THR A 481 4.45 -29.19 -18.72
N LEU A 482 3.47 -29.02 -19.61
CA LEU A 482 2.20 -29.75 -19.50
C LEU A 482 2.36 -31.28 -19.66
N ASN A 483 3.23 -31.73 -20.55
CA ASN A 483 3.55 -33.17 -20.67
C ASN A 483 4.19 -33.72 -19.39
N HIS A 484 5.08 -32.95 -18.75
CA HIS A 484 5.68 -33.36 -17.48
C HIS A 484 4.65 -33.38 -16.36
N LEU A 485 3.77 -32.38 -16.27
CA LEU A 485 2.68 -32.33 -15.29
C LEU A 485 1.71 -33.52 -15.42
N ASN A 486 1.51 -34.07 -16.62
CA ASN A 486 0.59 -35.18 -16.88
C ASN A 486 1.23 -36.57 -16.58
N THR A 487 2.05 -36.66 -15.55
CA THR A 487 2.60 -37.94 -15.07
C THR A 487 1.83 -38.44 -13.84
N PRO A 488 1.62 -39.75 -13.67
CA PRO A 488 0.82 -40.31 -12.57
C PRO A 488 1.32 -39.88 -11.16
N ASP A 489 2.62 -39.72 -11.01
CA ASP A 489 3.23 -39.33 -9.72
C ASP A 489 2.94 -37.86 -9.38
N LEU A 490 3.03 -36.96 -10.38
CA LEU A 490 2.75 -35.54 -10.17
C LEU A 490 1.27 -35.24 -9.95
N LEU A 491 0.38 -36.00 -10.54
CA LEU A 491 -1.09 -35.87 -10.29
C LEU A 491 -1.46 -36.07 -8.81
N LYS A 492 -0.64 -36.82 -8.06
CA LYS A 492 -0.83 -37.07 -6.62
C LYS A 492 -0.09 -36.03 -5.75
N ALA A 493 0.66 -35.13 -6.35
CA ALA A 493 1.52 -34.17 -5.65
C ALA A 493 1.30 -32.73 -6.17
N PRO A 494 0.19 -32.08 -5.84
CA PRO A 494 -0.14 -30.74 -6.37
C PRO A 494 0.96 -29.69 -6.08
N ALA A 495 1.67 -29.79 -4.96
CA ALA A 495 2.80 -28.91 -4.66
C ALA A 495 3.94 -29.03 -5.67
N GLU A 496 4.29 -30.28 -6.08
CA GLU A 496 5.31 -30.50 -7.09
C GLU A 496 4.84 -30.04 -8.49
N MET A 497 3.55 -30.14 -8.78
CA MET A 497 2.98 -29.55 -10.00
C MET A 497 3.18 -28.03 -10.03
N ILE A 498 2.87 -27.33 -8.94
CA ILE A 498 3.07 -25.87 -8.83
C ILE A 498 4.56 -25.53 -9.00
N ARG A 499 5.45 -26.27 -8.35
CA ARG A 499 6.91 -26.09 -8.51
C ARG A 499 7.35 -26.28 -9.96
N THR A 500 6.82 -27.27 -10.64
CA THR A 500 7.12 -27.56 -12.06
C THR A 500 6.67 -26.42 -12.96
N VAL A 501 5.49 -25.85 -12.73
CA VAL A 501 5.02 -24.67 -13.47
C VAL A 501 5.96 -23.47 -13.28
N LEU A 502 6.39 -23.21 -12.05
CA LEU A 502 7.33 -22.13 -11.75
C LEU A 502 8.66 -22.31 -12.50
N SER A 503 9.27 -23.47 -12.38
CA SER A 503 10.57 -23.77 -13.02
C SER A 503 10.48 -23.80 -14.56
N GLY A 504 9.29 -24.01 -15.12
CA GLY A 504 9.06 -24.08 -16.56
C GLY A 504 9.29 -22.74 -17.29
N GLU A 505 8.57 -21.70 -16.97
CA GLU A 505 8.73 -20.33 -17.51
C GLU A 505 8.00 -19.28 -16.65
N TYR A 506 7.15 -19.71 -15.73
CA TYR A 506 6.20 -18.80 -15.09
C TYR A 506 6.93 -17.84 -14.13
N GLU A 507 7.99 -18.25 -13.47
CA GLU A 507 8.82 -17.36 -12.64
C GLU A 507 9.40 -16.20 -13.47
N GLY A 508 9.94 -16.49 -14.64
CA GLY A 508 10.42 -15.45 -15.55
C GLY A 508 9.31 -14.55 -16.08
N TYR A 509 8.10 -15.09 -16.30
CA TYR A 509 6.93 -14.29 -16.67
C TYR A 509 6.57 -13.29 -15.57
N ILE A 510 6.49 -13.72 -14.31
CA ILE A 510 6.18 -12.86 -13.17
C ILE A 510 7.19 -11.73 -13.05
N LYS A 511 8.50 -12.03 -13.06
CA LYS A 511 9.57 -11.04 -12.94
C LYS A 511 9.50 -9.95 -14.01
N ASN A 512 9.15 -10.32 -15.23
CA ASN A 512 9.06 -9.36 -16.35
C ASN A 512 7.74 -8.58 -16.37
N ARG A 513 6.69 -9.12 -15.73
CA ARG A 513 5.32 -8.61 -15.86
C ARG A 513 4.90 -7.74 -14.69
N TYR A 514 5.37 -8.04 -13.48
CA TYR A 514 4.85 -7.44 -12.26
C TYR A 514 5.94 -6.77 -11.44
N PRO A 515 5.79 -5.47 -11.08
CA PRO A 515 6.70 -4.77 -10.17
C PRO A 515 6.79 -5.46 -8.79
N ASP A 516 5.66 -5.98 -8.30
CA ASP A 516 5.49 -6.68 -7.04
C ASP A 516 5.76 -8.20 -7.15
N HIS A 517 6.62 -8.59 -8.11
CA HIS A 517 6.89 -10.01 -8.42
C HIS A 517 7.32 -10.84 -7.22
N GLU A 518 8.06 -10.26 -6.28
CA GLU A 518 8.49 -10.97 -5.08
C GLU A 518 7.32 -11.33 -4.17
N SER A 519 6.40 -10.39 -3.92
CA SER A 519 5.18 -10.66 -3.14
C SER A 519 4.32 -11.72 -3.82
N ARG A 520 4.21 -11.69 -5.15
CA ARG A 520 3.47 -12.72 -5.90
C ARG A 520 4.14 -14.08 -5.86
N MET A 521 5.46 -14.12 -5.84
CA MET A 521 6.21 -15.38 -5.64
C MET A 521 5.99 -15.94 -4.24
N GLU A 522 5.92 -15.09 -3.21
CA GLU A 522 5.57 -15.48 -1.85
C GLU A 522 4.14 -16.05 -1.79
N ASP A 523 3.17 -15.41 -2.45
CA ASP A 523 1.80 -15.92 -2.58
C ASP A 523 1.76 -17.32 -3.22
N ILE A 524 2.50 -17.55 -4.31
CA ILE A 524 2.57 -18.87 -4.97
C ILE A 524 3.26 -19.90 -4.09
N ASN A 525 4.32 -19.52 -3.38
CA ASN A 525 4.97 -20.42 -2.43
C ASN A 525 4.00 -20.83 -1.32
N GLN A 526 3.18 -19.91 -0.82
CA GLN A 526 2.15 -20.25 0.16
C GLN A 526 1.08 -21.17 -0.42
N LEU A 527 0.62 -20.91 -1.65
CA LEU A 527 -0.27 -21.83 -2.35
C LEU A 527 0.35 -23.24 -2.48
N MET A 528 1.64 -23.32 -2.78
CA MET A 528 2.38 -24.58 -2.87
C MET A 528 2.41 -25.29 -1.51
N HIS A 529 2.74 -24.58 -0.42
CA HIS A 529 2.70 -25.14 0.94
C HIS A 529 1.30 -25.66 1.30
N PHE A 530 0.29 -24.83 1.06
CA PHE A 530 -1.10 -25.24 1.31
C PHE A 530 -1.49 -26.48 0.53
N SER A 531 -1.05 -26.62 -0.71
CA SER A 531 -1.37 -27.76 -1.55
C SER A 531 -0.77 -29.10 -1.07
N GLN A 532 0.26 -29.06 -0.20
CA GLN A 532 0.93 -30.28 0.33
C GLN A 532 0.03 -31.15 1.21
N GLN A 533 -1.03 -30.58 1.79
CA GLN A 533 -1.99 -31.36 2.60
C GLN A 533 -2.94 -32.24 1.76
N TYR A 534 -2.95 -32.09 0.44
CA TYR A 534 -3.82 -32.83 -0.47
C TYR A 534 -3.05 -33.97 -1.14
N THR A 535 -3.70 -35.13 -1.21
CA THR A 535 -3.14 -36.35 -1.80
C THR A 535 -3.44 -36.49 -3.30
N SER A 536 -4.22 -35.56 -3.88
CA SER A 536 -4.49 -35.51 -5.31
C SER A 536 -4.75 -34.06 -5.76
N THR A 537 -4.36 -33.75 -6.99
CA THR A 537 -4.62 -32.44 -7.61
C THR A 537 -6.10 -32.18 -7.82
N GLU A 538 -6.90 -33.23 -8.06
CA GLU A 538 -8.34 -33.13 -8.22
C GLU A 538 -9.02 -32.71 -6.92
N SER A 539 -8.67 -33.31 -5.77
CA SER A 539 -9.21 -32.92 -4.47
C SER A 539 -8.80 -31.49 -4.09
N PHE A 540 -7.57 -31.11 -4.38
CA PHE A 540 -7.07 -29.73 -4.19
C PHE A 540 -7.88 -28.70 -5.00
N LEU A 541 -8.08 -28.95 -6.30
CA LEU A 541 -8.84 -28.03 -7.16
C LEU A 541 -10.33 -27.98 -6.79
N SER A 542 -10.91 -29.10 -6.33
CA SER A 542 -12.31 -29.16 -5.87
C SER A 542 -12.51 -28.32 -4.62
N GLU A 543 -11.60 -28.40 -3.64
CA GLU A 543 -11.66 -27.56 -2.44
C GLU A 543 -11.53 -26.08 -2.80
N LEU A 544 -10.58 -25.70 -3.68
CA LEU A 544 -10.44 -24.33 -4.14
C LEU A 544 -11.71 -23.81 -4.85
N ALA A 545 -12.40 -24.66 -5.60
CA ALA A 545 -13.64 -24.29 -6.27
C ALA A 545 -14.76 -24.02 -5.27
N LEU A 546 -14.89 -24.87 -4.23
CA LEU A 546 -15.85 -24.69 -3.15
C LEU A 546 -15.59 -23.39 -2.37
N LEU A 547 -14.33 -23.11 -2.04
CA LEU A 547 -13.94 -21.90 -1.34
C LEU A 547 -14.20 -20.61 -2.16
N SER A 548 -14.15 -20.69 -3.48
CA SER A 548 -14.48 -19.57 -4.37
C SER A 548 -15.97 -19.43 -4.67
N GLY A 549 -16.75 -20.52 -4.58
CA GLY A 549 -18.16 -20.59 -4.97
C GLY A 549 -19.15 -20.16 -3.88
N VAL A 550 -18.86 -20.41 -2.61
CA VAL A 550 -19.76 -20.15 -1.46
C VAL A 550 -20.19 -18.67 -1.32
N VAL A 551 -19.55 -17.76 -2.03
CA VAL A 551 -19.82 -16.32 -1.92
C VAL A 551 -20.76 -15.77 -3.00
N ALA A 552 -21.05 -16.54 -4.03
CA ALA A 552 -21.95 -16.09 -5.11
C ALA A 552 -23.45 -16.24 -4.73
N GLU A 553 -23.77 -17.11 -3.77
CA GLU A 553 -25.17 -17.43 -3.43
C GLU A 553 -25.71 -16.68 -2.19
N ASP A 554 -24.87 -16.19 -1.28
CA ASP A 554 -25.31 -15.52 -0.03
C ASP A 554 -25.63 -14.02 -0.17
N VAL A 555 -25.61 -13.45 -1.38
CA VAL A 555 -26.00 -12.04 -1.63
C VAL A 555 -27.50 -11.87 -1.90
N VAL A 556 -28.29 -12.96 -1.88
CA VAL A 556 -29.75 -12.94 -2.11
C VAL A 556 -30.50 -13.45 -0.88
N GLY A 557 -30.54 -12.64 0.19
CA GLY A 557 -31.33 -12.95 1.38
C GLY A 557 -31.41 -11.77 2.33
N GLY A 558 -32.45 -10.95 2.17
CA GLY A 558 -32.63 -9.67 2.84
C GLY A 558 -32.56 -9.67 4.35
N GLY A 559 -32.06 -8.58 4.90
CA GLY A 559 -32.47 -8.05 6.18
C GLY A 559 -31.50 -8.06 7.34
N TYR A 560 -30.24 -7.75 7.15
CA TYR A 560 -29.35 -6.96 8.04
C TYR A 560 -28.25 -6.40 7.15
N GLU A 561 -28.05 -5.08 7.16
CA GLU A 561 -27.05 -4.40 6.37
C GLU A 561 -25.67 -5.03 6.62
N ASP A 562 -25.15 -5.69 5.61
CA ASP A 562 -23.77 -6.09 5.26
C ASP A 562 -22.68 -5.94 6.35
N GLU A 563 -22.87 -6.48 7.56
CA GLU A 563 -21.79 -6.54 8.55
C GLU A 563 -20.72 -7.52 8.11
N LYS A 564 -19.48 -7.03 7.98
CA LYS A 564 -18.34 -7.83 7.49
C LYS A 564 -17.09 -7.57 8.30
N VAL A 565 -16.39 -8.63 8.67
CA VAL A 565 -15.04 -8.53 9.24
C VAL A 565 -14.08 -7.98 8.19
N ARG A 566 -13.20 -7.06 8.58
CA ARG A 566 -12.19 -6.46 7.66
C ARG A 566 -10.90 -7.23 7.70
N LEU A 567 -10.50 -7.81 6.57
CA LEU A 567 -9.18 -8.41 6.36
C LEU A 567 -8.31 -7.42 5.60
N SER A 568 -7.17 -7.02 6.18
CA SER A 568 -6.34 -5.97 5.57
C SER A 568 -4.86 -6.19 5.80
N SER A 569 -4.05 -5.88 4.79
CA SER A 569 -2.63 -5.68 5.08
C SER A 569 -2.45 -4.44 5.96
N ILE A 570 -1.43 -4.45 6.81
CA ILE A 570 -1.16 -3.33 7.73
C ILE A 570 -0.94 -2.02 6.97
N HIS A 571 -0.30 -2.06 5.80
CA HIS A 571 -0.10 -0.87 4.96
C HIS A 571 -1.42 -0.21 4.54
N GLN A 572 -2.42 -1.01 4.19
CA GLN A 572 -3.74 -0.52 3.79
C GLN A 572 -4.63 -0.13 4.98
N ALA A 573 -4.28 -0.61 6.18
CA ALA A 573 -4.96 -0.26 7.43
C ALA A 573 -4.53 1.11 7.97
N LYS A 574 -3.45 1.72 7.45
CA LYS A 574 -3.01 3.06 7.86
C LYS A 574 -4.13 4.08 7.64
N GLY A 575 -4.40 4.90 8.65
CA GLY A 575 -5.49 5.89 8.65
C GLY A 575 -6.86 5.35 9.08
N LEU A 576 -6.98 4.03 9.31
CA LEU A 576 -8.20 3.40 9.80
C LEU A 576 -8.10 3.04 11.27
N GLU A 577 -9.22 2.57 11.85
CA GLU A 577 -9.30 2.13 13.24
C GLU A 577 -10.52 1.24 13.43
N TRP A 578 -10.41 0.28 14.34
CA TRP A 578 -11.46 -0.66 14.71
C TRP A 578 -11.46 -0.87 16.22
N ASP A 579 -12.59 -1.28 16.77
CA ASP A 579 -12.67 -1.55 18.19
C ASP A 579 -11.84 -2.78 18.56
N ILE A 580 -11.87 -3.80 17.72
CA ILE A 580 -11.19 -5.08 17.94
C ILE A 580 -10.26 -5.39 16.77
N VAL A 581 -9.00 -5.63 17.08
CA VAL A 581 -7.97 -5.93 16.07
C VAL A 581 -7.24 -7.22 16.41
N PHE A 582 -7.16 -8.11 15.43
CA PHE A 582 -6.31 -9.29 15.45
C PHE A 582 -5.08 -9.03 14.57
N ILE A 583 -3.89 -9.28 15.07
CA ILE A 583 -2.65 -9.26 14.27
C ILE A 583 -2.13 -10.69 14.22
N ILE A 584 -2.07 -11.26 13.02
CA ILE A 584 -1.69 -12.65 12.79
C ILE A 584 -0.29 -12.77 12.20
N TRP A 585 0.30 -13.98 12.29
CA TRP A 585 1.63 -14.29 11.76
C TRP A 585 2.75 -13.43 12.35
N LEU A 586 2.71 -13.17 13.67
CA LEU A 586 3.80 -12.47 14.37
C LEU A 586 5.01 -13.40 14.59
N VAL A 587 5.65 -13.79 13.50
CA VAL A 587 6.75 -14.77 13.43
C VAL A 587 7.98 -14.12 12.82
N GLU A 588 9.15 -14.41 13.39
CA GLU A 588 10.44 -13.98 12.86
C GLU A 588 10.66 -14.50 11.43
N GLY A 589 11.02 -13.58 10.51
CA GLY A 589 11.14 -13.89 9.10
C GLY A 589 9.84 -13.79 8.28
N ARG A 590 8.68 -13.62 8.95
CA ARG A 590 7.39 -13.31 8.33
C ARG A 590 6.92 -11.90 8.68
N PHE A 591 6.97 -11.54 9.94
CA PHE A 591 6.77 -10.18 10.45
C PHE A 591 7.67 -9.96 11.67
N PRO A 592 8.85 -9.32 11.51
CA PRO A 592 9.40 -8.71 10.28
C PRO A 592 9.73 -9.72 9.20
N SER A 593 9.73 -9.27 7.93
CA SER A 593 10.08 -10.12 6.80
C SER A 593 11.60 -10.39 6.78
N MET A 594 12.03 -11.58 6.31
CA MET A 594 13.46 -11.91 6.18
C MET A 594 14.26 -10.87 5.39
N ARG A 595 13.60 -10.23 4.44
CA ARG A 595 14.21 -9.21 3.59
C ARG A 595 14.51 -7.93 4.35
N SER A 596 13.60 -7.50 5.22
CA SER A 596 13.77 -6.29 6.03
C SER A 596 14.85 -6.42 7.09
N LEU A 597 15.19 -7.64 7.48
CA LEU A 597 16.28 -7.90 8.44
C LEU A 597 17.70 -7.68 7.88
N LYS A 598 17.83 -7.35 6.59
CA LYS A 598 19.14 -7.08 5.95
C LYS A 598 19.72 -5.71 6.29
N SER A 599 18.94 -4.78 6.80
CA SER A 599 19.41 -3.45 7.20
C SER A 599 18.60 -2.92 8.38
N LEU A 600 19.27 -2.15 9.26
CA LEU A 600 18.65 -1.51 10.40
C LEU A 600 17.47 -0.59 9.98
N ALA A 601 17.63 0.17 8.90
CA ALA A 601 16.59 1.07 8.42
C ALA A 601 15.30 0.34 8.03
N ASN A 602 15.43 -0.83 7.38
CA ASN A 602 14.30 -1.66 6.99
C ASN A 602 13.66 -2.36 8.20
N GLU A 603 14.47 -2.79 9.18
CA GLU A 603 13.95 -3.34 10.44
C GLU A 603 13.16 -2.30 11.22
N GLU A 604 13.67 -1.07 11.30
CA GLU A 604 12.97 0.04 11.93
C GLU A 604 11.65 0.39 11.21
N GLU A 605 11.61 0.27 9.88
CA GLU A 605 10.36 0.45 9.13
C GLU A 605 9.35 -0.67 9.43
N GLU A 606 9.77 -1.91 9.55
CA GLU A 606 8.88 -3.01 9.97
C GLU A 606 8.39 -2.83 11.41
N ARG A 607 9.21 -2.26 12.32
CA ARG A 607 8.76 -1.93 13.68
C ARG A 607 7.75 -0.77 13.67
N ARG A 608 7.91 0.22 12.78
CA ARG A 608 6.87 1.23 12.54
C ARG A 608 5.59 0.60 11.99
N LEU A 609 5.72 -0.41 11.13
CA LEU A 609 4.57 -1.14 10.62
C LEU A 609 3.84 -1.89 11.75
N PHE A 610 4.57 -2.52 12.68
CA PHE A 610 3.99 -3.13 13.87
C PHE A 610 3.30 -2.08 14.76
N TYR A 611 3.93 -0.95 15.01
CA TYR A 611 3.33 0.17 15.73
C TYR A 611 2.03 0.67 15.06
N VAL A 612 2.02 0.78 13.72
CA VAL A 612 0.80 1.11 12.98
C VAL A 612 -0.28 0.07 13.23
N ALA A 613 0.04 -1.22 13.14
CA ALA A 613 -0.94 -2.29 13.35
C ALA A 613 -1.57 -2.24 14.74
N VAL A 614 -0.75 -2.14 15.80
CA VAL A 614 -1.18 -2.05 17.19
C VAL A 614 -2.09 -0.83 17.42
N THR A 615 -1.70 0.34 16.91
CA THR A 615 -2.44 1.59 17.07
C THR A 615 -3.71 1.69 16.23
N ARG A 616 -4.11 0.61 15.51
CA ARG A 616 -5.42 0.53 14.86
C ARG A 616 -6.52 0.09 15.81
N ALA A 617 -6.16 -0.60 16.88
CA ALA A 617 -7.10 -1.08 17.89
C ALA A 617 -7.54 0.05 18.84
N ARG A 618 -8.84 0.05 19.17
CA ARG A 618 -9.43 0.95 20.16
C ARG A 618 -9.58 0.28 21.51
N ASP A 619 -10.24 -0.90 21.55
CA ASP A 619 -10.66 -1.59 22.76
C ASP A 619 -9.86 -2.86 23.02
N GLU A 620 -9.76 -3.74 22.03
CA GLU A 620 -9.15 -5.06 22.18
C GLU A 620 -8.11 -5.33 21.10
N LEU A 621 -7.02 -5.97 21.51
CA LEU A 621 -5.91 -6.34 20.64
C LEU A 621 -5.49 -7.79 20.88
N TYR A 622 -5.55 -8.60 19.84
CA TYR A 622 -5.10 -9.99 19.84
C TYR A 622 -3.84 -10.12 18.97
N LEU A 623 -2.78 -10.71 19.53
CA LEU A 623 -1.49 -10.91 18.90
C LEU A 623 -1.25 -12.41 18.74
N GLY A 624 -1.21 -12.89 17.50
CA GLY A 624 -1.15 -14.31 17.19
C GLY A 624 0.11 -14.73 16.46
N TYR A 625 0.68 -15.90 16.84
CA TYR A 625 1.77 -16.52 16.10
C TYR A 625 1.72 -18.05 16.17
N PRO A 626 1.91 -18.76 15.03
CA PRO A 626 2.06 -20.21 15.01
C PRO A 626 3.45 -20.63 15.51
N LEU A 627 3.53 -21.79 16.20
CA LEU A 627 4.78 -22.39 16.68
C LEU A 627 5.42 -23.32 15.63
N TRP A 628 4.63 -23.97 14.81
CA TRP A 628 5.11 -24.89 13.79
C TRP A 628 4.62 -24.49 12.40
N ASP A 629 5.54 -24.56 11.45
CA ASP A 629 5.21 -24.59 10.03
C ASP A 629 5.14 -26.05 9.59
N TYR A 630 4.10 -26.42 8.86
CA TYR A 630 3.88 -27.80 8.42
C TYR A 630 4.20 -27.94 6.94
N SER A 631 5.06 -28.91 6.60
CA SER A 631 5.25 -29.39 5.23
C SER A 631 4.49 -30.70 5.08
N GLY A 632 3.29 -30.64 4.51
CA GLY A 632 2.36 -31.78 4.48
C GLY A 632 1.79 -32.08 5.88
N CYS A 633 1.69 -33.35 6.25
CA CYS A 633 1.14 -33.77 7.55
C CYS A 633 2.18 -33.84 8.69
N LYS A 634 3.38 -33.32 8.51
CA LYS A 634 4.45 -33.39 9.52
C LYS A 634 4.96 -31.99 9.85
N PRO A 635 5.22 -31.70 11.14
CA PRO A 635 5.91 -30.46 11.53
C PRO A 635 7.29 -30.44 10.88
N SER A 636 7.58 -29.36 10.13
CA SER A 636 8.84 -29.24 9.38
C SER A 636 9.81 -28.26 10.02
N THR A 637 9.30 -27.18 10.61
CA THR A 637 10.13 -26.12 11.14
C THR A 637 9.50 -25.49 12.36
N LEU A 638 10.26 -25.40 13.46
CA LEU A 638 9.88 -24.62 14.63
C LEU A 638 10.03 -23.13 14.32
N LEU A 639 8.96 -22.38 14.42
CA LEU A 639 8.92 -20.94 14.19
C LEU A 639 9.27 -20.20 15.50
N LYS A 640 9.95 -19.07 15.35
CA LYS A 640 10.24 -18.17 16.48
C LYS A 640 9.24 -17.03 16.48
N PRO A 641 8.72 -16.61 17.64
CA PRO A 641 7.88 -15.42 17.72
C PRO A 641 8.67 -14.21 17.19
N SER A 642 7.94 -13.26 16.61
CA SER A 642 8.48 -11.99 16.14
C SER A 642 9.34 -11.31 17.22
N ARG A 643 10.49 -10.76 16.83
CA ARG A 643 11.32 -9.95 17.73
C ARG A 643 10.54 -8.77 18.32
N PHE A 644 9.55 -8.24 17.59
CA PHE A 644 8.71 -7.15 18.09
C PHE A 644 7.87 -7.56 19.30
N ILE A 645 7.52 -8.84 19.46
CA ILE A 645 6.90 -9.37 20.66
C ILE A 645 7.94 -9.60 21.76
N GLN A 646 9.14 -10.08 21.39
CA GLN A 646 10.21 -10.36 22.38
C GLN A 646 10.79 -9.09 23.00
N GLU A 647 10.76 -7.97 22.30
CA GLU A 647 11.21 -6.66 22.76
C GLU A 647 10.24 -6.01 23.76
N ILE A 648 8.99 -6.48 23.84
CA ILE A 648 7.96 -5.92 24.70
C ILE A 648 8.00 -6.59 26.08
N PRO A 649 7.92 -5.82 27.18
CA PRO A 649 7.82 -6.38 28.53
C PRO A 649 6.61 -7.33 28.66
N SER A 650 6.79 -8.48 29.27
CA SER A 650 5.71 -9.47 29.48
C SER A 650 4.54 -8.95 30.33
N THR A 651 4.73 -7.83 31.04
CA THR A 651 3.69 -7.13 31.79
C THR A 651 2.72 -6.33 30.91
N SER A 652 3.04 -6.14 29.61
CA SER A 652 2.22 -5.34 28.68
C SER A 652 1.16 -6.17 27.95
N TYR A 653 1.08 -7.47 28.21
CA TYR A 653 0.08 -8.36 27.60
C TYR A 653 -0.25 -9.55 28.50
N THR A 654 -1.43 -10.11 28.29
CA THR A 654 -1.84 -11.39 28.91
C THR A 654 -1.64 -12.52 27.89
N LYS A 655 -1.07 -13.64 28.32
CA LYS A 655 -0.86 -14.81 27.46
C LYS A 655 -2.02 -15.81 27.60
N TRP A 656 -2.66 -16.15 26.48
CA TRP A 656 -3.64 -17.23 26.42
C TRP A 656 -3.01 -18.51 25.85
N ILE A 657 -3.54 -19.65 26.24
CA ILE A 657 -3.17 -20.97 25.69
C ILE A 657 -4.42 -21.54 25.05
N VAL A 658 -4.30 -22.05 23.82
CA VAL A 658 -5.39 -22.69 23.09
C VAL A 658 -5.24 -24.19 23.24
N GLU A 659 -6.24 -24.84 23.81
CA GLU A 659 -6.38 -26.30 23.89
C GLU A 659 -7.48 -26.73 22.92
N GLU A 660 -7.29 -27.85 22.24
CA GLU A 660 -8.32 -28.48 21.40
C GLU A 660 -9.02 -29.57 22.22
N GLU A 661 -10.37 -29.56 22.21
CA GLU A 661 -11.17 -30.60 22.87
C GLU A 661 -11.14 -31.93 22.09
#